data_42e980fe0df2123606b4a0ce2c6767e2
#
_entry.id   42e980fe0df2123606b4a0ce2c6767e2
#
_cell.length_a   1.000
_cell.length_b   1.000
_cell.length_c   1.000
_cell.angle_alpha   90.00
_cell.angle_beta   90.00
_cell.angle_gamma   90.00
#
_symmetry.space_group_name_H-M   'P 1'
#
loop_
_entity.id
_entity.type
_entity.pdbx_description
1 polymer ?
#
loop_
_entity_poly.entity_id
_entity_poly.type
_entity_poly.pdbx_seq_one_letter_code
_entity_poly.pdbx_strand_id
1 'polypeptide(L)'
;MKKNLTLFVFIVVGIFSATAAAPNWGVADTLEHYEIGPGIEYIKIRYESVPLILWATTIDMTNPYNVIEQVQSNNSVPDLKRELVQDMSKRLTTPGHKVCAAFNHDFFSYDEGVCIGLNISNGVISMPAGSGRSTFAITQDKTASVFFPVPECKAISASGDEVTIDHFNWGAETIRNGDCVLFTNMNSLNLDAEGRYIKIRPRSNWIVNGTPTVCDVLEVSDLPLQTSDTDFVLYLRNTKLNSLPDIKVGEGITISQKLVAGKFGTPPDNILQAFHGYPSIAYEGKLHDGEYNDFENGREYETSCRTMAGMSQDGKTVYFVATELSENSTGINCIDIANWMLAHGAWNVVNFDSGGSTAIVVDHTMLNLPGRGSLRPVMDGVLLVSTAPEDNGVAHYSFSKTQLNVPIISLAPLTLISQNKYKDVIERNVEVEGFAFRCEPAELGWVDKGAVFHAGETVMSGKIIAEKNGITAELPVSTRPVQDIHIAADEILIDSVRPYRINLEGNINGQVYTLDPAAFAWTSSNPSCCRIENGILKGIENGETSLVGTLDTITVGLKVIVEVTPETLVHENFSDLSDFPLFSTVSNTLSISHEELPTGSPDGAVLQFDQKTGRNPYVEMGKSYRLYSLPDSISLQLNLSKEALAAIKHIRFDFTHKNGKSYWQPEYIPSDTGDQTIVWAFSKNGIAFPTEDFPLTLEAIRFVLNPGSRSEITIPLRELKAYYPVKANSAINNVYT
;
A
#
# COMPACT_ATOMS: atom_id res chain seq x y z
N MET A 1 -36.62 25.55 -20.76
CA MET A 1 -35.51 24.87 -21.46
C MET A 1 -35.08 23.71 -20.56
N LYS A 2 -35.45 22.49 -20.93
CA LYS A 2 -35.13 21.28 -20.16
C LYS A 2 -33.64 20.96 -20.38
N LYS A 3 -32.80 21.02 -19.34
CA LYS A 3 -31.45 20.46 -19.38
C LYS A 3 -31.55 18.96 -19.06
N ASN A 4 -31.25 18.16 -20.05
CA ASN A 4 -31.10 16.71 -19.89
C ASN A 4 -29.86 16.44 -19.01
N LEU A 5 -30.11 15.90 -17.86
CA LEU A 5 -29.06 15.29 -17.00
C LEU A 5 -28.77 13.91 -17.61
N THR A 6 -27.66 13.77 -18.29
CA THR A 6 -27.20 12.49 -18.82
C THR A 6 -26.53 11.72 -17.70
N LEU A 7 -27.28 10.78 -17.14
CA LEU A 7 -26.77 9.77 -16.21
C LEU A 7 -25.88 8.83 -17.05
N PHE A 8 -24.57 8.91 -16.89
CA PHE A 8 -23.63 7.92 -17.42
C PHE A 8 -23.69 6.67 -16.55
N VAL A 9 -24.68 5.83 -16.84
CA VAL A 9 -24.64 4.43 -16.44
C VAL A 9 -23.66 3.75 -17.40
N PHE A 10 -22.60 3.13 -16.89
CA PHE A 10 -21.75 2.24 -17.67
C PHE A 10 -22.56 1.04 -18.16
N ILE A 11 -23.34 1.23 -19.25
CA ILE A 11 -23.77 0.16 -20.11
C ILE A 11 -22.79 0.17 -21.28
N VAL A 12 -21.72 -0.59 -21.15
CA VAL A 12 -20.91 -0.97 -22.31
C VAL A 12 -21.81 -1.88 -23.16
N VAL A 13 -22.45 -1.32 -24.18
CA VAL A 13 -23.01 -2.12 -25.27
C VAL A 13 -21.81 -2.59 -26.10
N GLY A 14 -21.13 -3.62 -25.63
CA GLY A 14 -20.11 -4.31 -26.39
C GLY A 14 -20.77 -5.20 -27.43
N ILE A 15 -20.33 -5.08 -28.66
CA ILE A 15 -20.52 -6.08 -29.71
C ILE A 15 -19.81 -7.34 -29.21
N PHE A 16 -20.57 -8.41 -28.93
CA PHE A 16 -20.06 -9.68 -28.41
C PHE A 16 -19.15 -10.35 -29.45
N SER A 17 -17.85 -10.11 -29.34
CA SER A 17 -16.82 -11.09 -29.65
C SER A 17 -16.70 -11.99 -28.40
N ALA A 18 -16.44 -13.27 -28.55
CA ALA A 18 -16.32 -14.22 -27.44
C ALA A 18 -15.26 -13.74 -26.44
N THR A 19 -15.67 -12.98 -25.45
CA THR A 19 -14.82 -12.47 -24.37
C THR A 19 -14.55 -13.62 -23.42
N ALA A 20 -13.32 -13.73 -22.91
CA ALA A 20 -12.99 -14.63 -21.83
C ALA A 20 -14.02 -14.48 -20.71
N ALA A 21 -14.50 -15.60 -20.16
CA ALA A 21 -15.43 -15.56 -19.06
C ALA A 21 -14.73 -14.93 -17.83
N ALA A 22 -15.38 -13.95 -17.20
CA ALA A 22 -14.87 -13.40 -15.95
C ALA A 22 -14.65 -14.52 -14.93
N PRO A 23 -13.55 -14.51 -14.18
CA PRO A 23 -13.32 -15.50 -13.12
C PRO A 23 -14.47 -15.50 -12.12
N ASN A 24 -14.90 -16.68 -11.67
CA ASN A 24 -15.96 -16.79 -10.68
C ASN A 24 -15.36 -16.63 -9.26
N TRP A 25 -15.12 -15.40 -8.86
CA TRP A 25 -14.61 -15.05 -7.53
C TRP A 25 -15.73 -14.72 -6.53
N GLY A 26 -16.99 -14.95 -6.89
CA GLY A 26 -18.15 -14.58 -6.09
C GLY A 26 -18.58 -13.13 -6.32
N VAL A 27 -19.28 -12.59 -5.33
CA VAL A 27 -19.79 -11.21 -5.40
C VAL A 27 -18.66 -10.23 -5.11
N ALA A 28 -18.52 -9.23 -5.96
CA ALA A 28 -17.58 -8.12 -5.75
C ALA A 28 -18.15 -7.14 -4.70
N ASP A 29 -17.38 -6.83 -3.66
CA ASP A 29 -17.64 -5.73 -2.74
C ASP A 29 -16.75 -4.55 -3.11
N THR A 30 -17.33 -3.49 -3.66
CA THR A 30 -16.62 -2.26 -4.00
C THR A 30 -16.38 -1.44 -2.74
N LEU A 31 -15.15 -1.45 -2.26
CA LEU A 31 -14.74 -0.72 -1.06
C LEU A 31 -14.56 0.77 -1.34
N GLU A 32 -13.96 1.11 -2.47
CA GLU A 32 -13.73 2.49 -2.92
C GLU A 32 -13.93 2.58 -4.44
N HIS A 33 -14.49 3.67 -4.95
CA HIS A 33 -14.60 3.97 -6.39
C HIS A 33 -14.84 5.46 -6.61
N TYR A 34 -13.85 6.16 -7.14
CA TYR A 34 -13.94 7.60 -7.46
C TYR A 34 -12.87 8.03 -8.48
N GLU A 35 -13.07 9.21 -9.09
CA GLU A 35 -12.05 9.85 -9.94
C GLU A 35 -10.92 10.39 -9.07
N ILE A 36 -9.67 10.16 -9.51
CA ILE A 36 -8.44 10.66 -8.87
C ILE A 36 -7.72 11.72 -9.70
N GLY A 37 -8.22 12.00 -10.88
CA GLY A 37 -7.79 13.00 -11.84
C GLY A 37 -8.75 13.08 -13.00
N PRO A 38 -8.56 13.96 -13.99
CA PRO A 38 -9.49 14.18 -15.10
C PRO A 38 -9.63 12.93 -15.98
N GLY A 39 -10.70 12.13 -15.80
CA GLY A 39 -10.88 10.85 -16.49
C GLY A 39 -9.89 9.77 -16.07
N ILE A 40 -9.36 9.87 -14.84
CA ILE A 40 -8.59 8.83 -14.19
C ILE A 40 -9.43 8.28 -13.06
N GLU A 41 -9.92 7.06 -13.21
CA GLU A 41 -10.72 6.40 -12.18
C GLU A 41 -9.90 5.44 -11.34
N TYR A 42 -10.26 5.31 -10.09
CA TYR A 42 -9.69 4.41 -9.12
C TYR A 42 -10.79 3.57 -8.47
N ILE A 43 -10.54 2.27 -8.35
CA ILE A 43 -11.44 1.34 -7.68
C ILE A 43 -10.65 0.38 -6.78
N LYS A 44 -11.20 0.09 -5.60
CA LYS A 44 -10.75 -0.98 -4.70
C LYS A 44 -11.88 -1.97 -4.50
N ILE A 45 -11.62 -3.23 -4.79
CA ILE A 45 -12.61 -4.31 -4.75
C ILE A 45 -12.11 -5.41 -3.81
N ARG A 46 -13.03 -5.97 -3.04
CA ARG A 46 -12.82 -7.19 -2.26
C ARG A 46 -13.70 -8.31 -2.82
N TYR A 47 -13.10 -9.48 -2.95
CA TYR A 47 -13.80 -10.72 -3.28
C TYR A 47 -13.64 -11.68 -2.10
N GLU A 48 -14.76 -12.12 -1.50
CA GLU A 48 -14.69 -12.96 -0.28
C GLU A 48 -14.64 -14.45 -0.58
N SER A 49 -15.24 -14.91 -1.68
CA SER A 49 -15.20 -16.31 -2.10
C SER A 49 -13.79 -16.80 -2.46
N VAL A 50 -12.96 -15.89 -2.93
CA VAL A 50 -11.51 -16.01 -3.04
C VAL A 50 -10.98 -14.81 -2.26
N PRO A 51 -10.44 -14.95 -1.03
CA PRO A 51 -10.02 -13.79 -0.25
C PRO A 51 -9.01 -12.96 -1.05
N LEU A 52 -9.49 -11.96 -1.76
CA LEU A 52 -8.72 -11.16 -2.70
C LEU A 52 -9.08 -9.69 -2.57
N ILE A 53 -8.05 -8.86 -2.34
CA ILE A 53 -8.15 -7.41 -2.49
C ILE A 53 -7.45 -7.03 -3.80
N LEU A 54 -8.19 -6.32 -4.63
CA LEU A 54 -7.77 -5.85 -5.95
C LEU A 54 -7.97 -4.34 -6.04
N TRP A 55 -6.97 -3.64 -6.52
CA TRP A 55 -7.05 -2.24 -6.91
C TRP A 55 -6.92 -2.16 -8.42
N ALA A 56 -7.75 -1.32 -9.02
CA ALA A 56 -7.62 -1.00 -10.43
C ALA A 56 -7.68 0.51 -10.64
N THR A 57 -6.97 0.99 -11.65
CA THR A 57 -7.12 2.32 -12.19
C THR A 57 -7.37 2.23 -13.69
N THR A 58 -8.19 3.14 -14.20
CA THR A 58 -8.34 3.35 -15.64
C THR A 58 -7.98 4.80 -15.96
N ILE A 59 -7.32 5.01 -17.09
CA ILE A 59 -7.02 6.35 -17.59
C ILE A 59 -7.51 6.51 -19.01
N ASP A 60 -8.31 7.56 -19.24
CA ASP A 60 -8.80 7.95 -20.56
C ASP A 60 -7.74 8.80 -21.28
N MET A 61 -7.07 8.20 -22.26
CA MET A 61 -6.02 8.85 -23.05
C MET A 61 -6.57 9.85 -24.08
N THR A 62 -7.89 9.93 -24.27
CA THR A 62 -8.52 10.98 -25.09
C THR A 62 -8.61 12.31 -24.35
N ASN A 63 -8.55 12.27 -23.01
CA ASN A 63 -8.51 13.49 -22.21
C ASN A 63 -7.19 14.25 -22.44
N PRO A 64 -7.25 15.54 -22.80
CA PRO A 64 -6.05 16.30 -23.14
C PRO A 64 -5.05 16.44 -21.99
N TYR A 65 -5.50 16.35 -20.74
CA TYR A 65 -4.67 16.51 -19.56
C TYR A 65 -3.99 15.20 -19.11
N ASN A 66 -4.40 14.05 -19.61
CA ASN A 66 -3.86 12.78 -19.16
C ASN A 66 -2.58 12.42 -19.89
N VAL A 67 -1.58 11.99 -19.12
CA VAL A 67 -0.30 11.47 -19.60
C VAL A 67 0.08 10.23 -18.78
N ILE A 68 0.69 9.25 -19.43
CA ILE A 68 1.35 8.13 -18.77
C ILE A 68 2.85 8.30 -18.99
N GLU A 69 3.63 8.23 -17.92
CA GLU A 69 5.08 8.43 -17.97
C GLU A 69 5.82 7.23 -17.37
N GLN A 70 6.87 6.82 -18.08
CA GLN A 70 7.89 5.92 -17.56
C GLN A 70 8.97 6.73 -16.84
N VAL A 71 9.36 6.30 -15.64
CA VAL A 71 10.41 6.97 -14.89
C VAL A 71 11.42 5.97 -14.34
N GLN A 72 12.69 6.39 -14.31
CA GLN A 72 13.76 5.67 -13.64
C GLN A 72 13.93 6.15 -12.19
N SER A 73 14.30 5.22 -11.32
CA SER A 73 14.69 5.54 -9.94
C SER A 73 15.75 6.65 -9.92
N ASN A 74 15.49 7.70 -9.14
CA ASN A 74 16.36 8.88 -9.01
C ASN A 74 16.80 9.51 -10.36
N ASN A 75 16.07 9.25 -11.45
CA ASN A 75 16.40 9.59 -12.84
C ASN A 75 17.79 9.10 -13.26
N SER A 76 18.23 7.95 -12.77
CA SER A 76 19.60 7.43 -12.92
C SER A 76 19.60 5.99 -13.42
N VAL A 77 20.53 5.69 -14.33
CA VAL A 77 20.82 4.35 -14.84
C VAL A 77 22.34 4.17 -14.92
N PRO A 78 22.92 3.21 -14.19
CA PRO A 78 22.34 2.38 -13.13
C PRO A 78 22.01 3.16 -11.84
N ASP A 79 21.14 2.61 -10.99
CA ASP A 79 20.90 3.15 -9.65
C ASP A 79 20.90 2.05 -8.56
N LEU A 80 21.98 1.92 -7.84
CA LEU A 80 22.10 0.95 -6.73
C LEU A 80 21.28 1.32 -5.49
N LYS A 81 20.84 2.57 -5.35
CA LYS A 81 20.03 3.03 -4.22
C LYS A 81 18.57 2.62 -4.37
N ARG A 82 18.08 2.63 -5.60
CA ARG A 82 16.66 2.42 -5.91
C ARG A 82 15.75 3.41 -5.19
N GLU A 83 14.49 3.49 -5.61
CA GLU A 83 13.53 4.43 -5.06
C GLU A 83 12.19 3.72 -4.80
N LEU A 84 11.44 4.13 -3.77
CA LEU A 84 10.07 3.68 -3.60
C LEU A 84 9.18 4.35 -4.65
N VAL A 85 8.22 3.62 -5.21
CA VAL A 85 7.22 4.17 -6.14
C VAL A 85 6.50 5.37 -5.55
N GLN A 86 6.25 5.34 -4.25
CA GLN A 86 5.66 6.47 -3.51
C GLN A 86 6.55 7.72 -3.54
N ASP A 87 7.86 7.57 -3.44
CA ASP A 87 8.80 8.69 -3.46
C ASP A 87 8.96 9.23 -4.90
N MET A 88 8.95 8.36 -5.92
CA MET A 88 8.88 8.77 -7.33
C MET A 88 7.65 9.66 -7.57
N SER A 89 6.47 9.25 -7.07
CA SER A 89 5.23 10.01 -7.23
C SER A 89 5.29 11.39 -6.59
N LYS A 90 5.89 11.50 -5.38
CA LYS A 90 6.08 12.78 -4.68
C LYS A 90 7.07 13.69 -5.39
N ARG A 91 8.23 13.12 -5.75
CA ARG A 91 9.34 13.87 -6.38
C ARG A 91 8.94 14.47 -7.72
N LEU A 92 8.09 13.79 -8.48
CA LEU A 92 7.70 14.19 -9.83
C LEU A 92 6.40 14.98 -9.90
N THR A 93 5.69 15.16 -8.78
CA THR A 93 4.54 16.05 -8.71
C THR A 93 5.00 17.50 -8.60
N THR A 94 4.57 18.32 -9.55
CA THR A 94 4.82 19.76 -9.59
C THR A 94 3.56 20.50 -10.06
N PRO A 95 3.45 21.83 -9.90
CA PRO A 95 2.33 22.59 -10.44
C PRO A 95 2.10 22.32 -11.93
N GLY A 96 0.87 21.91 -12.29
CA GLY A 96 0.51 21.52 -13.66
C GLY A 96 1.07 20.15 -14.12
N HIS A 97 1.61 19.36 -13.19
CA HIS A 97 2.07 18.00 -13.42
C HIS A 97 1.85 17.16 -12.16
N LYS A 98 0.60 16.75 -11.93
CA LYS A 98 0.20 16.01 -10.74
C LYS A 98 0.20 14.51 -11.01
N VAL A 99 0.99 13.75 -10.25
CA VAL A 99 0.95 12.29 -10.26
C VAL A 99 -0.27 11.82 -9.45
N CYS A 100 -1.31 11.37 -10.15
CA CYS A 100 -2.56 10.89 -9.56
C CYS A 100 -2.42 9.46 -9.03
N ALA A 101 -1.73 8.60 -9.78
CA ALA A 101 -1.38 7.24 -9.37
C ALA A 101 -0.02 6.82 -9.91
N ALA A 102 0.61 5.84 -9.27
CA ALA A 102 1.87 5.26 -9.71
C ALA A 102 1.96 3.77 -9.41
N PHE A 103 2.71 3.04 -10.24
CA PHE A 103 2.91 1.59 -10.17
C PHE A 103 4.38 1.24 -10.43
N ASN A 104 4.84 0.09 -9.92
CA ASN A 104 6.08 -0.52 -10.39
C ASN A 104 5.87 -1.18 -11.76
N HIS A 105 6.95 -1.43 -12.52
CA HIS A 105 6.78 -2.20 -13.76
C HIS A 105 7.87 -3.23 -14.04
N ASP A 106 9.14 -2.85 -14.30
CA ASP A 106 10.14 -3.78 -14.80
C ASP A 106 10.75 -4.68 -13.70
N PHE A 107 11.25 -5.81 -14.11
CA PHE A 107 12.20 -6.61 -13.34
C PHE A 107 13.57 -5.93 -13.37
N PHE A 108 14.39 -6.15 -12.35
CA PHE A 108 15.67 -5.49 -12.25
C PHE A 108 16.78 -6.35 -11.62
N SER A 109 18.02 -6.01 -11.92
CA SER A 109 19.21 -6.59 -11.31
C SER A 109 19.57 -5.80 -10.03
N TYR A 110 19.58 -6.49 -8.88
CA TYR A 110 19.99 -5.86 -7.62
C TYR A 110 21.45 -5.44 -7.60
N ASP A 111 22.32 -6.25 -8.18
CA ASP A 111 23.76 -6.06 -8.13
C ASP A 111 24.25 -4.99 -9.11
N GLU A 112 23.56 -4.87 -10.25
CA GLU A 112 23.91 -3.91 -11.29
C GLU A 112 23.13 -2.59 -11.19
N GLY A 113 21.97 -2.59 -10.51
CA GLY A 113 21.10 -1.41 -10.36
C GLY A 113 20.48 -0.97 -11.70
N VAL A 114 20.07 -1.92 -12.54
CA VAL A 114 19.47 -1.69 -13.85
C VAL A 114 18.20 -2.50 -14.07
N CYS A 115 17.29 -1.98 -14.88
CA CYS A 115 16.14 -2.70 -15.40
C CYS A 115 16.57 -3.78 -16.39
N ILE A 116 15.72 -4.80 -16.61
CA ILE A 116 16.05 -5.92 -17.51
C ILE A 116 15.52 -5.69 -18.92
N GLY A 117 14.46 -4.94 -19.09
CA GLY A 117 13.77 -4.76 -20.35
C GLY A 117 13.88 -3.36 -20.95
N LEU A 118 13.16 -3.17 -22.07
CA LEU A 118 13.12 -1.89 -22.77
C LEU A 118 12.39 -0.84 -21.93
N ASN A 119 13.09 0.26 -21.71
CA ASN A 119 12.54 1.44 -21.06
C ASN A 119 12.75 2.67 -21.93
N ILE A 120 11.67 3.39 -22.22
CA ILE A 120 11.68 4.66 -22.98
C ILE A 120 11.01 5.73 -22.12
N SER A 121 11.73 6.81 -21.89
CA SER A 121 11.23 7.98 -21.15
C SER A 121 11.32 9.21 -22.06
N ASN A 122 10.17 9.82 -22.38
CA ASN A 122 10.11 10.99 -23.27
C ASN A 122 10.86 10.81 -24.60
N GLY A 123 10.71 9.63 -25.24
CA GLY A 123 11.33 9.28 -26.50
C GLY A 123 12.81 8.88 -26.42
N VAL A 124 13.41 8.88 -25.23
CA VAL A 124 14.79 8.43 -25.02
C VAL A 124 14.79 6.98 -24.54
N ILE A 125 15.47 6.11 -25.27
CA ILE A 125 15.75 4.76 -24.78
C ILE A 125 16.75 4.88 -23.63
N SER A 126 16.31 4.58 -22.40
CA SER A 126 17.17 4.55 -21.21
C SER A 126 17.77 3.17 -20.96
N MET A 127 17.02 2.12 -21.31
CA MET A 127 17.43 0.72 -21.27
C MET A 127 17.05 0.05 -22.59
N PRO A 128 17.91 -0.76 -23.21
CA PRO A 128 17.58 -1.47 -24.45
C PRO A 128 16.62 -2.63 -24.19
N ALA A 129 15.99 -3.14 -25.23
CA ALA A 129 15.22 -4.36 -25.16
C ALA A 129 16.12 -5.53 -24.75
N GLY A 130 15.84 -6.11 -23.60
CA GLY A 130 16.39 -7.41 -23.22
C GLY A 130 15.90 -8.50 -24.18
N SER A 131 16.64 -9.58 -24.32
CA SER A 131 16.27 -10.67 -25.21
C SER A 131 14.94 -11.29 -24.85
N GLY A 132 13.97 -11.13 -25.71
CA GLY A 132 12.81 -11.99 -25.69
C GLY A 132 11.64 -11.57 -24.82
N ARG A 133 11.35 -10.26 -24.64
CA ARG A 133 10.29 -9.81 -23.70
C ARG A 133 9.36 -8.75 -24.30
N SER A 134 8.12 -8.76 -23.87
CA SER A 134 7.08 -7.83 -24.32
C SER A 134 7.26 -6.42 -23.75
N THR A 135 6.67 -5.47 -24.43
CA THR A 135 6.70 -4.04 -24.07
C THR A 135 5.34 -3.43 -24.23
N PHE A 136 4.97 -2.61 -23.26
CA PHE A 136 3.83 -1.71 -23.32
C PHE A 136 4.33 -0.31 -23.68
N ALA A 137 3.77 0.33 -24.68
CA ALA A 137 4.20 1.64 -25.13
C ALA A 137 3.05 2.62 -25.30
N ILE A 138 3.38 3.91 -25.15
CA ILE A 138 2.47 5.04 -25.39
C ILE A 138 3.12 5.93 -26.47
N THR A 139 2.38 6.20 -27.51
CA THR A 139 2.81 7.06 -28.61
C THR A 139 2.55 8.54 -28.34
N GLN A 140 3.07 9.41 -29.20
CA GLN A 140 2.87 10.85 -29.12
C GLN A 140 1.39 11.27 -29.22
N ASP A 141 0.58 10.52 -29.97
CA ASP A 141 -0.87 10.73 -30.07
C ASP A 141 -1.66 10.06 -28.95
N LYS A 142 -0.94 9.64 -27.88
CA LYS A 142 -1.53 9.01 -26.69
C LYS A 142 -2.27 7.69 -26.99
N THR A 143 -1.74 6.89 -27.90
CA THR A 143 -2.25 5.53 -28.17
C THR A 143 -1.37 4.50 -27.48
N ALA A 144 -1.99 3.61 -26.72
CA ALA A 144 -1.29 2.48 -26.10
C ALA A 144 -1.12 1.34 -27.10
N SER A 145 -0.03 0.57 -26.95
CA SER A 145 0.29 -0.58 -27.79
C SER A 145 1.10 -1.61 -26.99
N VAL A 146 0.91 -2.90 -27.32
CA VAL A 146 1.69 -4.01 -26.76
C VAL A 146 2.33 -4.78 -27.90
N PHE A 147 3.65 -4.98 -27.84
CA PHE A 147 4.41 -5.66 -28.87
C PHE A 147 5.70 -6.26 -28.30
N PHE A 148 6.37 -7.02 -29.16
CA PHE A 148 7.68 -7.61 -28.87
C PHE A 148 8.76 -6.86 -29.67
N PRO A 149 9.58 -6.00 -29.04
CA PRO A 149 10.54 -5.14 -29.75
C PRO A 149 11.84 -5.87 -30.09
N VAL A 150 12.37 -5.54 -31.27
CA VAL A 150 13.77 -5.78 -31.63
C VAL A 150 14.42 -4.44 -31.95
N PRO A 151 15.48 -4.00 -31.25
CA PRO A 151 16.09 -2.72 -31.49
C PRO A 151 17.01 -2.74 -32.75
N GLU A 152 16.88 -1.71 -33.60
CA GLU A 152 17.75 -1.41 -34.77
C GLU A 152 18.22 0.04 -34.66
N CYS A 153 18.96 0.38 -33.61
CA CYS A 153 19.41 1.73 -33.37
C CYS A 153 20.77 2.02 -34.05
N LYS A 154 20.93 3.23 -34.60
CA LYS A 154 22.14 3.62 -35.33
C LYS A 154 22.53 5.07 -35.05
N ALA A 155 23.84 5.33 -35.13
CA ALA A 155 24.38 6.68 -35.29
C ALA A 155 24.96 6.83 -36.70
N ILE A 156 24.63 7.94 -37.37
CA ILE A 156 24.97 8.22 -38.77
C ILE A 156 25.65 9.59 -38.83
N SER A 157 26.89 9.63 -39.33
CA SER A 157 27.66 10.88 -39.52
C SER A 157 27.13 11.70 -40.69
N ALA A 158 27.58 12.95 -40.81
CA ALA A 158 27.28 13.81 -41.97
C ALA A 158 27.86 13.28 -43.30
N SER A 159 28.93 12.49 -43.23
CA SER A 159 29.51 11.80 -44.38
C SER A 159 28.73 10.56 -44.84
N GLY A 160 27.80 10.09 -44.01
CA GLY A 160 27.01 8.89 -44.29
C GLY A 160 27.60 7.61 -43.69
N ASP A 161 28.70 7.71 -42.94
CA ASP A 161 29.21 6.56 -42.18
C ASP A 161 28.23 6.22 -41.05
N GLU A 162 27.95 4.92 -40.83
CA GLU A 162 27.01 4.49 -39.81
C GLU A 162 27.61 3.48 -38.84
N VAL A 163 27.12 3.50 -37.60
CA VAL A 163 27.42 2.50 -36.57
C VAL A 163 26.15 2.09 -35.85
N THR A 164 25.98 0.79 -35.66
CA THR A 164 24.91 0.24 -34.81
C THR A 164 25.19 0.53 -33.35
N ILE A 165 24.23 1.08 -32.63
CA ILE A 165 24.28 1.27 -31.20
C ILE A 165 23.85 -0.05 -30.55
N ASP A 166 24.77 -0.68 -29.82
CA ASP A 166 24.54 -2.00 -29.20
C ASP A 166 23.80 -1.87 -27.87
N HIS A 167 24.10 -0.82 -27.09
CA HIS A 167 23.59 -0.64 -25.74
C HIS A 167 23.26 0.82 -25.40
N PHE A 168 22.46 1.00 -24.34
CA PHE A 168 22.13 2.29 -23.74
C PHE A 168 22.37 2.21 -22.24
N ASN A 169 23.07 3.16 -21.62
CA ASN A 169 23.28 3.36 -20.17
C ASN A 169 23.50 2.11 -19.32
N TRP A 170 23.79 1.00 -19.79
CA TRP A 170 23.82 -0.24 -18.99
C TRP A 170 24.91 -0.18 -17.90
N GLY A 171 25.02 -1.21 -17.03
CA GLY A 171 25.96 -1.27 -15.92
C GLY A 171 27.44 -1.30 -16.32
N ALA A 172 28.33 -1.38 -15.33
CA ALA A 172 29.80 -1.33 -15.52
C ALA A 172 30.36 -2.37 -16.51
N GLU A 173 29.73 -3.54 -16.62
CA GLU A 173 30.08 -4.57 -17.59
C GLU A 173 29.91 -4.11 -19.05
N THR A 174 28.96 -3.20 -19.30
CA THR A 174 28.67 -2.68 -20.65
C THR A 174 29.81 -1.84 -21.20
N ILE A 175 30.44 -1.03 -20.33
CA ILE A 175 31.62 -0.27 -20.73
C ILE A 175 32.77 -1.21 -21.15
N ARG A 176 32.82 -2.41 -20.60
CA ARG A 176 33.85 -3.42 -20.91
C ARG A 176 33.52 -4.25 -22.13
N ASN A 177 32.23 -4.52 -22.39
CA ASN A 177 31.77 -5.52 -23.37
C ASN A 177 31.04 -4.93 -24.58
N GLY A 178 30.46 -3.72 -24.47
CA GLY A 178 29.78 -3.05 -25.58
C GLY A 178 30.75 -2.38 -26.55
N ASP A 179 30.58 -2.56 -27.86
CA ASP A 179 31.41 -1.94 -28.88
C ASP A 179 30.92 -0.54 -29.27
N CYS A 180 29.61 -0.28 -29.19
CA CYS A 180 28.98 1.05 -29.32
C CYS A 180 27.88 1.24 -28.29
N VAL A 181 28.04 2.25 -27.44
CA VAL A 181 27.10 2.56 -26.36
C VAL A 181 26.67 4.02 -26.44
N LEU A 182 25.37 4.28 -26.37
CA LEU A 182 24.84 5.63 -26.18
C LEU A 182 24.50 5.85 -24.70
N PHE A 183 25.31 6.68 -24.04
CA PHE A 183 25.03 7.15 -22.69
C PHE A 183 24.17 8.39 -22.78
N THR A 184 23.00 8.31 -22.13
CA THR A 184 21.97 9.37 -22.11
C THR A 184 22.19 10.33 -20.94
N ASN A 185 21.34 11.33 -20.85
CA ASN A 185 21.29 12.23 -19.69
C ASN A 185 20.90 11.54 -18.36
N MET A 186 20.44 10.28 -18.41
CA MET A 186 20.17 9.47 -17.21
C MET A 186 21.39 8.67 -16.74
N ASN A 187 22.52 8.70 -17.48
CA ASN A 187 23.71 7.95 -17.13
C ASN A 187 24.30 8.42 -15.79
N SER A 188 24.50 7.49 -14.86
CA SER A 188 25.17 7.73 -13.57
C SER A 188 26.57 7.12 -13.48
N LEU A 189 27.00 6.39 -14.51
CA LEU A 189 28.34 5.80 -14.53
C LEU A 189 29.40 6.88 -14.74
N ASN A 190 30.54 6.74 -14.06
CA ASN A 190 31.75 7.45 -14.41
C ASN A 190 32.35 6.76 -15.62
N LEU A 191 32.38 7.47 -16.76
CA LEU A 191 32.92 6.94 -18.01
C LEU A 191 34.44 7.12 -17.98
N ASP A 192 35.19 6.02 -17.85
CA ASP A 192 36.64 6.00 -17.68
C ASP A 192 37.35 4.92 -18.53
N ALA A 193 36.61 4.19 -19.36
CA ALA A 193 37.18 3.14 -20.21
C ALA A 193 37.93 3.70 -21.42
N GLU A 194 38.91 2.94 -21.94
CA GLU A 194 39.60 3.28 -23.20
C GLU A 194 38.63 3.16 -24.36
N GLY A 195 38.64 4.17 -25.26
CA GLY A 195 37.78 4.21 -26.44
C GLY A 195 37.66 5.60 -27.00
N ARG A 196 36.81 5.75 -28.01
CA ARG A 196 36.50 7.05 -28.61
C ARG A 196 35.18 7.55 -28.09
N TYR A 197 35.16 8.77 -27.59
CA TYR A 197 34.00 9.46 -27.03
C TYR A 197 33.56 10.58 -27.96
N ILE A 198 32.26 10.63 -28.27
CA ILE A 198 31.66 11.68 -29.09
C ILE A 198 30.54 12.28 -28.25
N LYS A 199 30.76 13.49 -27.73
CA LYS A 199 29.76 14.22 -26.96
C LYS A 199 28.81 14.93 -27.91
N ILE A 200 27.50 14.70 -27.72
CA ILE A 200 26.46 15.16 -28.62
C ILE A 200 25.32 15.83 -27.87
N ARG A 201 24.68 16.81 -28.53
CA ARG A 201 23.48 17.48 -28.03
C ARG A 201 22.36 17.41 -29.05
N PRO A 202 21.18 16.90 -28.72
CA PRO A 202 20.05 16.82 -29.63
C PRO A 202 19.53 18.23 -29.99
N ARG A 203 19.16 18.43 -31.27
CA ARG A 203 18.56 19.67 -31.78
C ARG A 203 17.03 19.70 -31.60
N SER A 204 16.42 18.54 -31.32
CA SER A 204 14.97 18.39 -31.11
C SER A 204 14.70 17.31 -30.03
N ASN A 205 13.46 17.23 -29.61
CA ASN A 205 13.05 16.15 -28.73
C ASN A 205 13.29 14.79 -29.37
N TRP A 206 13.65 13.83 -28.53
CA TRP A 206 13.82 12.45 -28.93
C TRP A 206 12.46 11.80 -29.23
N ILE A 207 12.46 10.85 -30.16
CA ILE A 207 11.28 10.03 -30.46
C ILE A 207 11.76 8.70 -31.03
N VAL A 208 11.17 7.61 -30.55
CA VAL A 208 11.46 6.27 -31.06
C VAL A 208 10.49 5.94 -32.19
N ASN A 209 10.96 5.28 -33.24
CA ASN A 209 10.20 5.00 -34.47
C ASN A 209 9.64 6.28 -35.15
N GLY A 210 10.26 7.43 -34.92
CA GLY A 210 9.92 8.68 -35.56
C GLY A 210 11.02 9.18 -36.47
N THR A 211 11.02 10.49 -36.75
CA THR A 211 12.11 11.13 -37.47
C THR A 211 13.39 11.01 -36.64
N PRO A 212 14.49 10.47 -37.21
CA PRO A 212 15.76 10.38 -36.49
C PRO A 212 16.25 11.74 -35.98
N THR A 213 16.79 11.77 -34.78
CA THR A 213 17.19 12.99 -34.07
C THR A 213 18.58 13.44 -34.58
N VAL A 214 18.66 14.64 -35.11
CA VAL A 214 19.95 15.28 -35.43
C VAL A 214 20.53 15.90 -34.16
N CYS A 215 21.80 15.59 -33.86
CA CYS A 215 22.54 16.12 -32.74
C CYS A 215 23.74 16.93 -33.19
N ASP A 216 24.10 17.96 -32.45
CA ASP A 216 25.38 18.67 -32.63
C ASP A 216 26.51 17.86 -32.00
N VAL A 217 27.62 17.70 -32.69
CA VAL A 217 28.85 17.14 -32.15
C VAL A 217 29.60 18.25 -31.39
N LEU A 218 29.66 18.13 -30.08
CA LEU A 218 30.25 19.14 -29.19
C LEU A 218 31.72 18.87 -28.94
N GLU A 219 32.09 17.60 -28.82
CA GLU A 219 33.49 17.19 -28.56
C GLU A 219 33.71 15.77 -29.08
N VAL A 220 34.94 15.52 -29.59
CA VAL A 220 35.43 14.20 -29.99
C VAL A 220 36.76 13.98 -29.29
N SER A 221 36.90 12.88 -28.54
CA SER A 221 38.06 12.64 -27.68
C SER A 221 38.33 11.14 -27.55
N ASP A 222 39.60 10.79 -27.44
CA ASP A 222 40.03 9.45 -27.01
C ASP A 222 40.24 9.40 -25.50
N LEU A 223 39.99 10.53 -24.80
CA LEU A 223 39.88 10.60 -23.34
C LEU A 223 38.38 10.60 -22.91
N PRO A 224 38.07 10.06 -21.75
CA PRO A 224 36.71 9.97 -21.26
C PRO A 224 35.95 11.30 -21.20
N LEU A 225 34.73 11.33 -21.75
CA LEU A 225 33.79 12.44 -21.68
C LEU A 225 32.58 12.02 -20.85
N GLN A 226 32.04 12.94 -20.06
CA GLN A 226 30.88 12.69 -19.22
C GLN A 226 29.59 13.26 -19.83
N THR A 227 28.45 12.63 -19.54
CA THR A 227 27.10 13.14 -19.86
C THR A 227 26.74 14.35 -19.00
N SER A 228 25.68 15.06 -19.37
CA SER A 228 25.04 16.09 -18.56
C SER A 228 23.51 16.04 -18.77
N ASP A 229 22.75 16.91 -18.13
CA ASP A 229 21.28 16.98 -18.29
C ASP A 229 20.83 17.17 -19.74
N THR A 230 21.71 17.77 -20.60
CA THR A 230 21.42 18.06 -22.00
C THR A 230 22.29 17.32 -22.99
N ASP A 231 23.42 16.76 -22.55
CA ASP A 231 24.44 16.20 -23.43
C ASP A 231 24.55 14.69 -23.23
N PHE A 232 24.60 14.00 -24.33
CA PHE A 232 24.75 12.55 -24.45
C PHE A 232 26.16 12.22 -24.87
N VAL A 233 26.58 10.98 -24.65
CA VAL A 233 27.92 10.52 -25.09
C VAL A 233 27.76 9.23 -25.87
N LEU A 234 28.16 9.25 -27.14
CA LEU A 234 28.33 8.05 -27.95
C LEU A 234 29.75 7.53 -27.73
N TYR A 235 29.87 6.32 -27.22
CA TYR A 235 31.14 5.65 -26.92
C TYR A 235 31.39 4.53 -27.90
N LEU A 236 32.58 4.52 -28.51
CA LEU A 236 33.02 3.55 -29.50
C LEU A 236 34.32 2.87 -29.05
N ARG A 237 34.43 1.57 -29.25
CA ARG A 237 35.65 0.82 -28.98
C ARG A 237 35.81 -0.42 -29.89
N ASN A 238 36.91 -1.14 -29.73
CA ASN A 238 37.21 -2.40 -30.42
C ASN A 238 36.93 -2.32 -31.91
N THR A 239 36.08 -3.19 -32.43
CA THR A 239 35.74 -3.29 -33.85
C THR A 239 35.06 -2.03 -34.39
N LYS A 240 34.39 -1.25 -33.49
CA LYS A 240 33.65 -0.04 -33.86
C LYS A 240 34.41 1.27 -33.62
N LEU A 241 35.64 1.21 -33.11
CA LEU A 241 36.46 2.41 -32.81
C LEU A 241 36.60 3.37 -34.00
N ASN A 242 36.72 2.83 -35.20
CA ASN A 242 36.90 3.59 -36.45
C ASN A 242 35.64 3.63 -37.32
N SER A 243 34.45 3.34 -36.80
CA SER A 243 33.22 3.32 -37.61
C SER A 243 32.76 4.71 -38.05
N LEU A 244 33.17 5.77 -37.34
CA LEU A 244 32.88 7.17 -37.66
C LEU A 244 34.22 7.96 -37.80
N PRO A 245 35.04 7.66 -38.82
CA PRO A 245 36.43 8.13 -38.87
C PRO A 245 36.56 9.65 -39.04
N ASP A 246 35.66 10.26 -39.79
CA ASP A 246 35.75 11.67 -40.21
C ASP A 246 34.87 12.61 -39.39
N ILE A 247 34.28 12.15 -38.26
CA ILE A 247 33.40 12.96 -37.43
C ILE A 247 34.15 14.11 -36.75
N LYS A 248 33.63 15.34 -36.86
CA LYS A 248 34.25 16.56 -36.34
C LYS A 248 33.30 17.36 -35.44
N VAL A 249 33.91 18.11 -34.52
CA VAL A 249 33.20 19.10 -33.70
C VAL A 249 32.51 20.15 -34.58
N GLY A 250 31.27 20.45 -34.26
CA GLY A 250 30.42 21.40 -35.00
C GLY A 250 29.64 20.77 -36.16
N GLU A 251 29.87 19.50 -36.49
CA GLU A 251 29.06 18.77 -37.48
C GLU A 251 27.80 18.21 -36.84
N GLY A 252 26.86 17.76 -37.70
CA GLY A 252 25.66 17.02 -37.27
C GLY A 252 25.92 15.51 -37.27
N ILE A 253 25.43 14.83 -36.25
CA ILE A 253 25.30 13.37 -36.23
C ILE A 253 23.82 13.02 -36.06
N THR A 254 23.33 12.06 -36.83
CA THR A 254 21.94 11.61 -36.75
C THR A 254 21.84 10.34 -35.92
N ILE A 255 21.00 10.36 -34.87
CA ILE A 255 20.69 9.19 -34.04
C ILE A 255 19.31 8.66 -34.43
N SER A 256 19.28 7.43 -34.93
CA SER A 256 18.06 6.70 -35.24
C SER A 256 17.78 5.72 -34.12
N GLN A 257 16.67 5.91 -33.37
CA GLN A 257 16.14 4.97 -32.40
C GLN A 257 14.99 4.22 -33.06
N LYS A 258 15.24 3.01 -33.52
CA LYS A 258 14.25 2.20 -34.24
C LYS A 258 13.99 0.87 -33.50
N LEU A 259 12.73 0.51 -33.40
CA LEU A 259 12.26 -0.79 -32.97
C LEU A 259 11.49 -1.45 -34.12
N VAL A 260 11.77 -2.72 -34.37
CA VAL A 260 11.05 -3.51 -35.38
C VAL A 260 10.30 -4.66 -34.68
N ALA A 261 9.37 -5.27 -35.40
CA ALA A 261 8.55 -6.37 -34.88
C ALA A 261 9.41 -7.61 -34.59
N GLY A 262 9.22 -8.17 -33.41
CA GLY A 262 9.75 -9.46 -33.02
C GLY A 262 8.71 -10.58 -33.13
N LYS A 263 8.45 -11.31 -32.02
CA LYS A 263 7.56 -12.48 -32.00
C LYS A 263 6.08 -12.15 -32.25
N PHE A 264 5.60 -11.02 -31.75
CA PHE A 264 4.20 -10.57 -31.95
C PHE A 264 4.10 -9.05 -31.85
N GLY A 265 3.04 -8.51 -32.42
CA GLY A 265 2.76 -7.09 -32.43
C GLY A 265 3.75 -6.31 -33.31
N THR A 266 3.31 -5.18 -33.80
CA THR A 266 4.16 -4.25 -34.57
C THR A 266 4.42 -3.02 -33.69
N PRO A 267 5.69 -2.64 -33.45
CA PRO A 267 5.97 -1.38 -32.77
C PRO A 267 5.36 -0.21 -33.52
N PRO A 268 4.60 0.66 -32.82
CA PRO A 268 4.00 1.83 -33.46
C PRO A 268 5.04 2.89 -33.81
N ASP A 269 4.62 3.86 -34.62
CA ASP A 269 5.42 5.06 -34.87
C ASP A 269 5.33 6.03 -33.69
N ASN A 270 6.35 6.88 -33.53
CA ASN A 270 6.38 8.01 -32.59
C ASN A 270 6.15 7.61 -31.12
N ILE A 271 6.88 6.61 -30.64
CA ILE A 271 6.83 6.17 -29.24
C ILE A 271 7.48 7.22 -28.35
N LEU A 272 6.78 7.69 -27.32
CA LEU A 272 7.28 8.59 -26.29
C LEU A 272 7.63 7.86 -24.99
N GLN A 273 6.78 6.90 -24.58
CA GLN A 273 6.96 6.15 -23.35
C GLN A 273 6.91 4.66 -23.65
N ALA A 274 7.75 3.89 -23.00
CA ALA A 274 7.62 2.45 -23.02
C ALA A 274 8.13 1.84 -21.73
N PHE A 275 7.45 0.81 -21.29
CA PHE A 275 7.75 0.06 -20.10
C PHE A 275 7.68 -1.43 -20.39
N HIS A 276 8.72 -2.11 -19.96
CA HIS A 276 8.80 -3.54 -20.11
C HIS A 276 7.83 -4.26 -19.20
N GLY A 277 7.24 -5.33 -19.70
CA GLY A 277 6.42 -6.26 -18.94
C GLY A 277 6.65 -7.68 -19.38
N TYR A 278 6.58 -8.62 -18.45
CA TYR A 278 6.82 -10.04 -18.73
C TYR A 278 6.08 -10.93 -17.74
N PRO A 279 5.41 -11.98 -18.23
CA PRO A 279 5.09 -12.22 -19.63
C PRO A 279 3.93 -11.35 -20.14
N SER A 280 3.75 -11.27 -21.47
CA SER A 280 2.46 -10.87 -22.04
C SER A 280 1.47 -12.00 -21.83
N ILE A 281 0.33 -11.73 -21.18
CA ILE A 281 -0.65 -12.76 -20.77
C ILE A 281 -1.79 -12.87 -21.78
N ALA A 282 -2.24 -11.72 -22.29
CA ALA A 282 -3.30 -11.68 -23.29
C ALA A 282 -2.96 -10.74 -24.44
N TYR A 283 -3.33 -11.15 -25.65
CA TYR A 283 -3.14 -10.39 -26.87
C TYR A 283 -4.33 -10.56 -27.79
N GLU A 284 -4.78 -9.45 -28.40
CA GLU A 284 -5.96 -9.43 -29.30
C GLU A 284 -7.22 -10.03 -28.68
N GLY A 285 -7.49 -9.68 -27.41
CA GLY A 285 -8.72 -10.02 -26.71
C GLY A 285 -8.77 -11.45 -26.17
N LYS A 286 -7.68 -12.21 -26.21
CA LYS A 286 -7.63 -13.59 -25.72
C LYS A 286 -6.31 -13.88 -25.00
N LEU A 287 -6.31 -14.89 -24.13
CA LEU A 287 -5.08 -15.40 -23.54
C LEU A 287 -4.14 -15.94 -24.61
N HIS A 288 -2.83 -15.81 -24.41
CA HIS A 288 -1.85 -16.45 -25.28
C HIS A 288 -1.97 -17.98 -25.25
N ASP A 289 -1.91 -18.63 -26.38
CA ASP A 289 -2.10 -20.08 -26.59
C ASP A 289 -0.82 -20.80 -27.03
N GLY A 290 0.29 -20.53 -26.41
CA GLY A 290 1.51 -21.30 -26.59
C GLY A 290 2.40 -20.91 -27.79
N GLU A 291 1.88 -20.35 -28.90
CA GLU A 291 2.69 -19.91 -30.04
C GLU A 291 3.44 -18.60 -29.74
N TYR A 292 2.85 -17.76 -28.89
CA TYR A 292 3.43 -16.51 -28.37
C TYR A 292 3.75 -16.58 -26.89
N ASN A 293 3.87 -17.81 -26.37
CA ASN A 293 4.00 -18.06 -24.97
C ASN A 293 5.38 -17.60 -24.48
N ASP A 294 5.41 -16.44 -23.84
CA ASP A 294 6.54 -15.97 -23.06
C ASP A 294 6.62 -16.67 -21.69
N PHE A 295 5.75 -17.66 -21.44
CA PHE A 295 5.66 -18.37 -20.17
C PHE A 295 6.88 -19.27 -19.97
N GLU A 296 7.84 -18.77 -19.22
CA GLU A 296 8.97 -19.56 -18.76
C GLU A 296 8.67 -20.09 -17.35
N ASN A 297 8.64 -21.40 -17.18
CA ASN A 297 8.61 -22.07 -15.87
C ASN A 297 7.30 -22.08 -15.08
N GLY A 298 6.16 -21.73 -15.65
CA GLY A 298 4.84 -21.84 -14.99
C GLY A 298 4.58 -20.83 -13.87
N ARG A 299 5.40 -19.79 -13.72
CA ARG A 299 5.23 -18.75 -12.67
C ARG A 299 3.97 -17.90 -12.85
N GLU A 300 3.44 -17.83 -14.05
CA GLU A 300 2.17 -17.17 -14.37
C GLU A 300 0.98 -17.82 -13.67
N TYR A 301 1.09 -19.09 -13.28
CA TYR A 301 0.07 -19.81 -12.51
C TYR A 301 0.29 -19.74 -10.99
N GLU A 302 1.43 -19.22 -10.54
CA GLU A 302 1.71 -19.07 -9.12
C GLU A 302 0.86 -17.96 -8.51
N THR A 303 0.26 -18.23 -7.35
CA THR A 303 -0.46 -17.24 -6.57
C THR A 303 0.51 -16.29 -5.87
N SER A 304 0.37 -14.99 -6.12
CA SER A 304 1.19 -13.93 -5.53
C SER A 304 0.45 -12.58 -5.57
N CYS A 305 1.00 -11.56 -4.95
CA CYS A 305 0.63 -10.19 -5.30
C CYS A 305 1.16 -9.86 -6.70
N ARG A 306 0.37 -9.13 -7.48
CA ARG A 306 0.62 -8.87 -8.90
C ARG A 306 0.45 -7.39 -9.23
N THR A 307 1.25 -6.90 -10.17
CA THR A 307 1.03 -5.65 -10.89
C THR A 307 0.89 -5.96 -12.37
N MET A 308 -0.17 -5.49 -13.00
CA MET A 308 -0.44 -5.76 -14.41
C MET A 308 -0.96 -4.50 -15.11
N ALA A 309 -0.66 -4.38 -16.40
CA ALA A 309 -1.21 -3.33 -17.26
C ALA A 309 -1.98 -3.94 -18.44
N GLY A 310 -3.00 -3.22 -18.90
CA GLY A 310 -3.77 -3.58 -20.09
C GLY A 310 -4.22 -2.34 -20.86
N MET A 311 -4.69 -2.56 -22.07
CA MET A 311 -5.22 -1.49 -22.90
C MET A 311 -6.48 -1.94 -23.63
N SER A 312 -7.38 -1.01 -23.94
CA SER A 312 -8.54 -1.24 -24.83
C SER A 312 -8.09 -1.52 -26.27
N GLN A 313 -9.00 -2.03 -27.08
CA GLN A 313 -8.71 -2.37 -28.48
C GLN A 313 -8.24 -1.18 -29.32
N ASP A 314 -8.76 0.01 -29.07
CA ASP A 314 -8.35 1.27 -29.73
C ASP A 314 -7.11 1.92 -29.09
N GLY A 315 -6.60 1.36 -27.99
CA GLY A 315 -5.46 1.89 -27.25
C GLY A 315 -5.71 3.20 -26.51
N LYS A 316 -6.99 3.62 -26.37
CA LYS A 316 -7.33 4.91 -25.76
C LYS A 316 -7.76 4.82 -24.30
N THR A 317 -8.01 3.63 -23.80
CA THR A 317 -8.16 3.39 -22.36
C THR A 317 -7.06 2.46 -21.89
N VAL A 318 -6.34 2.85 -20.84
CA VAL A 318 -5.29 2.03 -20.23
C VAL A 318 -5.72 1.64 -18.82
N TYR A 319 -5.45 0.40 -18.47
CA TYR A 319 -5.82 -0.24 -17.21
C TYR A 319 -4.56 -0.62 -16.45
N PHE A 320 -4.52 -0.34 -15.16
CA PHE A 320 -3.52 -0.88 -14.24
C PHE A 320 -4.23 -1.59 -13.10
N VAL A 321 -3.73 -2.76 -12.74
CA VAL A 321 -4.28 -3.59 -11.67
C VAL A 321 -3.15 -3.98 -10.73
N ALA A 322 -3.39 -3.84 -9.44
CA ALA A 322 -2.53 -4.40 -8.40
C ALA A 322 -3.34 -5.27 -7.46
N THR A 323 -2.71 -6.31 -6.89
CA THR A 323 -3.31 -7.19 -5.89
C THR A 323 -2.42 -7.29 -4.66
N GLU A 324 -2.98 -7.74 -3.56
CA GLU A 324 -2.30 -7.85 -2.28
C GLU A 324 -2.10 -9.32 -1.87
N LEU A 325 -1.06 -9.56 -1.09
CA LEU A 325 -0.86 -10.79 -0.34
C LEU A 325 -0.71 -10.43 1.14
N SER A 326 -1.78 -10.65 1.91
CA SER A 326 -1.90 -10.29 3.32
C SER A 326 -2.80 -11.30 4.04
N GLU A 327 -3.09 -11.06 5.30
CA GLU A 327 -4.07 -11.88 6.06
C GLU A 327 -5.48 -11.83 5.44
N ASN A 328 -5.81 -10.74 4.74
CA ASN A 328 -7.12 -10.50 4.11
C ASN A 328 -7.14 -10.77 2.60
N SER A 329 -6.01 -11.14 2.01
CA SER A 329 -5.88 -11.36 0.56
C SER A 329 -4.83 -12.41 0.26
N THR A 330 -5.26 -13.51 -0.35
CA THR A 330 -4.37 -14.64 -0.70
C THR A 330 -3.49 -14.38 -1.91
N GLY A 331 -3.62 -13.21 -2.56
CA GLY A 331 -3.03 -12.97 -3.87
C GLY A 331 -3.74 -13.79 -4.96
N ILE A 332 -3.19 -13.76 -6.17
CA ILE A 332 -3.80 -14.37 -7.36
C ILE A 332 -2.72 -14.69 -8.41
N ASN A 333 -3.04 -15.52 -9.39
CA ASN A 333 -2.17 -15.78 -10.54
C ASN A 333 -2.43 -14.80 -11.71
N CYS A 334 -1.49 -14.73 -12.65
CA CYS A 334 -1.58 -13.80 -13.78
C CYS A 334 -2.75 -14.09 -14.71
N ILE A 335 -3.07 -15.37 -14.92
CA ILE A 335 -4.11 -15.81 -15.86
C ILE A 335 -5.48 -15.31 -15.40
N ASP A 336 -5.78 -15.47 -14.11
CA ASP A 336 -7.06 -15.07 -13.55
C ASP A 336 -7.24 -13.54 -13.56
N ILE A 337 -6.17 -12.77 -13.25
CA ILE A 337 -6.23 -11.31 -13.39
C ILE A 337 -6.43 -10.90 -14.86
N ALA A 338 -5.72 -11.54 -15.79
CA ALA A 338 -5.87 -11.22 -17.20
C ALA A 338 -7.30 -11.52 -17.70
N ASN A 339 -7.91 -12.63 -17.29
CA ASN A 339 -9.30 -12.93 -17.57
C ASN A 339 -10.25 -11.87 -16.98
N TRP A 340 -9.98 -11.42 -15.74
CA TRP A 340 -10.72 -10.34 -15.13
C TRP A 340 -10.58 -9.03 -15.93
N MET A 341 -9.38 -8.66 -16.34
CA MET A 341 -9.11 -7.46 -17.14
C MET A 341 -9.77 -7.52 -18.52
N LEU A 342 -9.70 -8.69 -19.21
CA LEU A 342 -10.39 -8.92 -20.49
C LEU A 342 -11.92 -8.74 -20.35
N ALA A 343 -12.50 -9.28 -19.28
CA ALA A 343 -13.93 -9.12 -18.99
C ALA A 343 -14.32 -7.66 -18.68
N HIS A 344 -13.36 -6.82 -18.28
CA HIS A 344 -13.56 -5.40 -17.99
C HIS A 344 -13.06 -4.46 -19.11
N GLY A 345 -12.83 -4.98 -20.32
CA GLY A 345 -12.58 -4.17 -21.51
C GLY A 345 -11.12 -4.08 -21.96
N ALA A 346 -10.20 -4.71 -21.27
CA ALA A 346 -8.84 -4.83 -21.77
C ALA A 346 -8.80 -5.72 -23.03
N TRP A 347 -7.91 -5.38 -23.96
CA TRP A 347 -7.68 -6.12 -25.20
C TRP A 347 -6.32 -6.84 -25.19
N ASN A 348 -5.30 -6.16 -24.71
CA ASN A 348 -3.98 -6.73 -24.44
C ASN A 348 -3.64 -6.57 -22.96
N VAL A 349 -2.95 -7.54 -22.36
CA VAL A 349 -2.59 -7.55 -20.93
C VAL A 349 -1.17 -8.06 -20.75
N VAL A 350 -0.39 -7.31 -19.99
CA VAL A 350 1.02 -7.59 -19.69
C VAL A 350 1.22 -7.63 -18.17
N ASN A 351 1.94 -8.63 -17.68
CA ASN A 351 2.36 -8.70 -16.29
C ASN A 351 3.63 -7.86 -16.07
N PHE A 352 3.72 -7.19 -14.92
CA PHE A 352 4.89 -6.47 -14.45
C PHE A 352 5.61 -7.24 -13.34
N ASP A 353 6.71 -6.71 -12.81
CA ASP A 353 7.36 -7.30 -11.64
C ASP A 353 6.36 -7.37 -10.48
N SER A 354 6.42 -8.47 -9.78
CA SER A 354 5.39 -8.92 -8.84
C SER A 354 6.00 -9.19 -7.47
N GLY A 355 5.22 -9.76 -6.57
CA GLY A 355 5.70 -10.09 -5.24
C GLY A 355 6.06 -8.84 -4.43
N GLY A 356 7.24 -8.80 -3.85
CA GLY A 356 7.67 -7.67 -3.02
C GLY A 356 7.82 -6.33 -3.75
N SER A 357 7.84 -6.33 -5.09
CA SER A 357 7.88 -5.11 -5.91
C SER A 357 6.50 -4.53 -6.19
N THR A 358 5.43 -5.33 -6.03
CA THR A 358 4.05 -4.89 -6.28
C THR A 358 3.72 -3.60 -5.53
N ALA A 359 3.38 -2.57 -6.26
CA ALA A 359 3.08 -1.26 -5.72
C ALA A 359 1.94 -0.59 -6.47
N ILE A 360 0.97 -0.09 -5.73
CA ILE A 360 0.00 0.91 -6.18
C ILE A 360 0.02 2.10 -5.22
N VAL A 361 0.26 3.27 -5.77
CA VAL A 361 0.26 4.54 -5.07
C VAL A 361 -0.84 5.42 -5.65
N VAL A 362 -1.66 6.00 -4.79
CA VAL A 362 -2.67 7.00 -5.17
C VAL A 362 -2.49 8.20 -4.29
N ASP A 363 -2.44 9.38 -4.90
CA ASP A 363 -2.23 10.64 -4.20
C ASP A 363 -1.07 10.55 -3.18
N HIS A 364 0.08 10.05 -3.65
CA HIS A 364 1.32 9.86 -2.90
C HIS A 364 1.25 8.86 -1.71
N THR A 365 0.18 8.09 -1.61
CA THR A 365 -0.01 7.09 -0.56
C THR A 365 0.06 5.68 -1.13
N MET A 366 0.96 4.85 -0.60
CA MET A 366 0.98 3.42 -0.90
C MET A 366 -0.27 2.75 -0.37
N LEU A 367 -0.99 2.00 -1.21
CA LEU A 367 -2.27 1.41 -0.85
C LEU A 367 -2.21 -0.09 -0.54
N ASN A 368 -1.36 -0.83 -1.23
CA ASN A 368 -1.21 -2.26 -1.00
C ASN A 368 -0.15 -2.57 0.05
N LEU A 369 -0.33 -3.68 0.76
CA LEU A 369 0.70 -4.29 1.58
C LEU A 369 1.53 -5.24 0.70
N PRO A 370 2.85 -5.05 0.60
CA PRO A 370 3.69 -5.99 -0.13
C PRO A 370 3.78 -7.33 0.61
N GLY A 371 3.83 -8.43 -0.12
CA GLY A 371 3.76 -9.80 0.40
C GLY A 371 4.84 -10.24 1.41
N ARG A 372 5.64 -9.32 1.93
CA ARG A 372 6.63 -9.55 3.01
C ARG A 372 6.59 -8.47 4.09
N GLY A 373 5.54 -7.66 4.13
CA GLY A 373 5.35 -6.63 5.17
C GLY A 373 6.29 -5.43 5.10
N SER A 374 7.18 -5.32 4.11
CA SER A 374 8.07 -4.17 3.93
C SER A 374 8.04 -3.67 2.49
N LEU A 375 8.00 -2.34 2.33
CA LEU A 375 8.10 -1.69 1.03
C LEU A 375 9.46 -1.97 0.39
N ARG A 376 9.46 -2.30 -0.90
CA ARG A 376 10.67 -2.55 -1.66
C ARG A 376 10.99 -1.36 -2.56
N PRO A 377 12.16 -0.71 -2.46
CA PRO A 377 12.66 0.20 -3.48
C PRO A 377 12.90 -0.56 -4.79
N VAL A 378 12.45 0.02 -5.89
CA VAL A 378 12.51 -0.53 -7.26
C VAL A 378 13.33 0.36 -8.19
N MET A 379 13.62 -0.11 -9.40
CA MET A 379 14.41 0.64 -10.37
C MET A 379 13.60 1.62 -11.20
N ASP A 380 12.28 1.45 -11.24
CA ASP A 380 11.42 2.19 -12.15
C ASP A 380 9.97 2.26 -11.67
N GLY A 381 9.20 3.13 -12.31
CA GLY A 381 7.79 3.27 -12.12
C GLY A 381 7.05 3.74 -13.36
N VAL A 382 5.74 3.52 -13.36
CA VAL A 382 4.79 4.11 -14.29
C VAL A 382 3.91 5.08 -13.53
N LEU A 383 3.81 6.31 -14.04
CA LEU A 383 3.02 7.38 -13.44
C LEU A 383 1.80 7.69 -14.29
N LEU A 384 0.64 7.79 -13.67
CA LEU A 384 -0.58 8.36 -14.26
C LEU A 384 -0.66 9.82 -13.85
N VAL A 385 -0.52 10.72 -14.79
CA VAL A 385 -0.30 12.14 -14.55
C VAL A 385 -1.43 12.98 -15.10
N SER A 386 -1.92 13.91 -14.30
CA SER A 386 -2.76 15.04 -14.72
C SER A 386 -1.87 16.25 -15.02
N THR A 387 -1.93 16.74 -16.26
CA THR A 387 -1.28 17.99 -16.66
C THR A 387 -2.27 19.16 -16.65
N ALA A 388 -3.39 19.03 -15.95
CA ALA A 388 -4.34 20.11 -15.75
C ALA A 388 -3.67 21.29 -15.04
N PRO A 389 -4.07 22.54 -15.33
CA PRO A 389 -3.58 23.70 -14.60
C PRO A 389 -3.79 23.54 -13.10
N GLU A 390 -2.80 23.96 -12.31
CA GLU A 390 -2.90 23.94 -10.86
C GLU A 390 -4.16 24.65 -10.37
N ASP A 391 -4.94 24.00 -9.54
CA ASP A 391 -6.14 24.53 -8.92
C ASP A 391 -6.35 23.88 -7.55
N ASN A 392 -6.19 24.68 -6.49
CA ASN A 392 -6.35 24.24 -5.10
C ASN A 392 -7.76 24.55 -4.55
N GLY A 393 -8.67 25.04 -5.39
CA GLY A 393 -10.05 25.36 -5.02
C GLY A 393 -10.93 24.09 -5.03
N VAL A 394 -11.66 23.83 -3.94
CA VAL A 394 -12.66 22.76 -3.94
C VAL A 394 -13.83 23.12 -4.82
N ALA A 395 -14.03 22.35 -5.88
CA ALA A 395 -15.16 22.50 -6.82
C ALA A 395 -16.16 21.35 -6.74
N HIS A 396 -15.71 20.19 -6.24
CA HIS A 396 -16.54 18.99 -6.11
C HIS A 396 -16.27 18.27 -4.79
N TYR A 397 -17.33 17.69 -4.24
CA TYR A 397 -17.25 16.60 -3.28
C TYR A 397 -17.80 15.33 -3.92
N SER A 398 -17.23 14.20 -3.61
CA SER A 398 -17.74 12.87 -3.94
C SER A 398 -17.62 11.94 -2.75
N PHE A 399 -18.48 10.94 -2.67
CA PHE A 399 -18.25 9.85 -1.74
C PHE A 399 -17.15 8.92 -2.29
N SER A 400 -16.47 8.23 -1.41
CA SER A 400 -15.47 7.22 -1.80
C SER A 400 -16.07 6.00 -2.52
N LYS A 401 -17.40 5.92 -2.58
CA LYS A 401 -18.17 4.89 -3.30
C LYS A 401 -19.15 5.54 -4.25
N THR A 402 -19.42 4.87 -5.38
CA THR A 402 -20.45 5.32 -6.35
C THR A 402 -21.85 4.85 -5.99
N GLN A 403 -21.96 3.83 -5.13
CA GLN A 403 -23.21 3.31 -4.59
C GLN A 403 -22.98 2.59 -3.27
N LEU A 404 -24.01 2.50 -2.45
CA LEU A 404 -23.99 1.79 -1.17
C LEU A 404 -25.13 0.76 -1.15
N ASN A 405 -24.76 -0.52 -1.04
CA ASN A 405 -25.71 -1.63 -0.90
C ASN A 405 -25.50 -2.25 0.48
N VAL A 406 -26.46 -2.09 1.37
CA VAL A 406 -26.31 -2.51 2.78
C VAL A 406 -27.58 -3.19 3.29
N PRO A 407 -27.49 -3.99 4.37
CA PRO A 407 -28.67 -4.47 5.05
C PRO A 407 -29.53 -3.32 5.61
N ILE A 408 -30.82 -3.56 5.81
CA ILE A 408 -31.60 -2.75 6.74
C ILE A 408 -30.95 -2.75 8.12
N ILE A 409 -31.16 -1.69 8.90
CA ILE A 409 -30.59 -1.51 10.26
C ILE A 409 -29.07 -1.61 10.34
N SER A 410 -28.35 -1.44 9.24
CA SER A 410 -26.88 -1.48 9.25
C SER A 410 -26.25 -0.13 9.54
N LEU A 411 -24.98 -0.19 9.94
CA LEU A 411 -24.09 0.94 10.10
C LEU A 411 -23.08 0.94 8.95
N ALA A 412 -22.95 2.07 8.23
CA ALA A 412 -22.00 2.19 7.14
C ALA A 412 -21.21 3.49 7.25
N PRO A 413 -19.89 3.45 7.53
CA PRO A 413 -19.05 4.63 7.51
C PRO A 413 -19.02 5.24 6.10
N LEU A 414 -19.13 6.56 6.02
CA LEU A 414 -19.07 7.34 4.80
C LEU A 414 -17.76 8.12 4.76
N THR A 415 -17.10 8.08 3.63
CA THR A 415 -15.88 8.85 3.37
C THR A 415 -16.13 9.80 2.22
N LEU A 416 -15.74 11.07 2.39
CA LEU A 416 -15.84 12.11 1.38
C LEU A 416 -14.46 12.46 0.82
N ILE A 417 -14.45 12.75 -0.47
CA ILE A 417 -13.30 13.17 -1.26
C ILE A 417 -13.56 14.59 -1.73
N SER A 418 -12.59 15.50 -1.63
CA SER A 418 -12.65 16.81 -2.26
C SER A 418 -11.79 16.85 -3.51
N GLN A 419 -12.32 17.52 -4.55
CA GLN A 419 -11.68 17.61 -5.87
C GLN A 419 -11.79 19.05 -6.39
N ASN A 420 -10.78 19.43 -7.20
CA ASN A 420 -10.82 20.69 -7.92
C ASN A 420 -11.75 20.61 -9.16
N LYS A 421 -11.82 21.67 -9.94
CA LYS A 421 -12.68 21.73 -11.15
C LYS A 421 -12.24 20.75 -12.26
N TYR A 422 -11.03 20.24 -12.21
CA TYR A 422 -10.48 19.24 -13.14
C TYR A 422 -10.62 17.80 -12.62
N LYS A 423 -11.19 17.60 -11.44
CA LYS A 423 -11.29 16.31 -10.75
C LYS A 423 -10.00 15.79 -10.12
N ASP A 424 -8.95 16.59 -10.10
CA ASP A 424 -7.78 16.22 -9.29
C ASP A 424 -8.17 16.23 -7.80
N VAL A 425 -7.80 15.18 -7.10
CA VAL A 425 -8.07 15.07 -5.66
C VAL A 425 -7.29 16.13 -4.88
N ILE A 426 -7.97 16.85 -4.01
CA ILE A 426 -7.36 17.75 -3.04
C ILE A 426 -7.16 17.03 -1.71
N GLU A 427 -8.19 16.29 -1.26
CA GLU A 427 -8.14 15.54 0.00
C GLU A 427 -9.00 14.27 -0.11
N ARG A 428 -8.43 13.12 0.31
CA ARG A 428 -9.09 11.80 0.23
C ARG A 428 -9.99 11.46 1.42
N ASN A 429 -9.80 12.11 2.54
CA ASN A 429 -10.57 11.93 3.77
C ASN A 429 -10.93 13.29 4.31
N VAL A 430 -11.93 13.92 3.69
CA VAL A 430 -12.38 15.25 4.10
C VAL A 430 -13.00 15.18 5.47
N GLU A 431 -12.57 16.06 6.37
CA GLU A 431 -13.21 16.19 7.68
C GLU A 431 -14.69 16.52 7.55
N VAL A 432 -15.52 15.73 8.22
CA VAL A 432 -16.98 15.81 8.09
C VAL A 432 -17.60 16.99 8.79
N GLU A 433 -16.85 17.70 9.62
CA GLU A 433 -17.29 18.93 10.26
C GLU A 433 -17.75 19.98 9.23
N GLY A 434 -18.93 20.54 9.46
CA GLY A 434 -19.55 21.54 8.58
C GLY A 434 -20.31 20.95 7.39
N PHE A 435 -20.37 19.61 7.22
CA PHE A 435 -21.31 19.00 6.29
C PHE A 435 -22.71 18.87 6.89
N ALA A 436 -23.71 19.14 6.07
CA ALA A 436 -25.10 18.75 6.32
C ALA A 436 -25.41 17.48 5.53
N PHE A 437 -25.87 16.44 6.23
CA PHE A 437 -26.30 15.19 5.61
C PHE A 437 -27.83 15.09 5.62
N ARG A 438 -28.39 14.54 4.54
CA ARG A 438 -29.80 14.15 4.47
C ARG A 438 -29.99 12.91 3.61
N CYS A 439 -31.02 12.14 3.93
CA CYS A 439 -31.45 11.00 3.14
C CYS A 439 -32.72 11.34 2.34
N GLU A 440 -32.81 10.85 1.13
CA GLU A 440 -33.98 10.99 0.26
C GLU A 440 -34.39 9.62 -0.30
N PRO A 441 -35.55 9.04 0.10
CA PRO A 441 -36.50 9.56 1.12
C PRO A 441 -35.94 9.46 2.56
N ALA A 442 -36.56 10.16 3.50
CA ALA A 442 -36.09 10.22 4.89
C ALA A 442 -36.13 8.86 5.61
N GLU A 443 -37.06 7.98 5.22
CA GLU A 443 -37.21 6.63 5.75
C GLU A 443 -36.04 5.71 5.37
N LEU A 444 -35.20 6.11 4.41
CA LEU A 444 -33.96 5.38 4.06
C LEU A 444 -33.02 5.24 5.24
N GLY A 445 -33.00 6.23 6.14
CA GLY A 445 -32.16 6.29 7.30
C GLY A 445 -31.66 7.70 7.59
N TRP A 446 -30.59 7.81 8.37
CA TRP A 446 -29.97 9.08 8.72
C TRP A 446 -28.46 8.94 8.86
N VAL A 447 -27.73 10.05 8.85
CA VAL A 447 -26.27 10.08 8.99
C VAL A 447 -25.93 10.85 10.28
N ASP A 448 -25.11 10.25 11.12
CA ASP A 448 -24.66 10.86 12.36
C ASP A 448 -23.53 11.89 12.15
N LYS A 449 -23.10 12.52 13.25
CA LYS A 449 -22.02 13.54 13.23
C LYS A 449 -20.65 12.97 12.85
N GLY A 450 -20.44 11.68 13.01
CA GLY A 450 -19.23 10.96 12.60
C GLY A 450 -19.26 10.49 11.15
N ALA A 451 -20.27 10.92 10.38
CA ALA A 451 -20.56 10.44 9.02
C ALA A 451 -20.77 8.93 8.95
N VAL A 452 -21.41 8.34 9.93
CA VAL A 452 -21.90 6.96 9.84
C VAL A 452 -23.37 7.00 9.40
N PHE A 453 -23.68 6.29 8.33
CA PHE A 453 -25.06 6.09 7.88
C PHE A 453 -25.72 4.98 8.68
N HIS A 454 -26.84 5.29 9.28
CA HIS A 454 -27.75 4.37 9.98
C HIS A 454 -28.88 4.03 9.03
N ALA A 455 -28.89 2.81 8.50
CA ALA A 455 -29.93 2.36 7.56
C ALA A 455 -31.26 2.15 8.28
N GLY A 456 -32.33 2.56 7.63
CA GLY A 456 -33.69 2.35 8.15
C GLY A 456 -34.10 0.87 8.18
N GLU A 457 -35.27 0.59 8.77
CA GLU A 457 -35.79 -0.76 8.95
C GLU A 457 -36.51 -1.33 7.70
N THR A 458 -36.66 -0.53 6.66
CA THR A 458 -37.40 -0.89 5.45
C THR A 458 -36.49 -1.10 4.25
N VAL A 459 -36.76 -2.19 3.50
CA VAL A 459 -36.07 -2.42 2.20
C VAL A 459 -36.51 -1.40 1.19
N MET A 460 -35.59 -0.55 0.75
CA MET A 460 -35.87 0.53 -0.20
C MET A 460 -34.60 0.99 -0.94
N SER A 461 -34.81 1.86 -1.92
CA SER A 461 -33.72 2.57 -2.60
C SER A 461 -33.92 4.08 -2.46
N GLY A 462 -32.81 4.80 -2.41
CA GLY A 462 -32.78 6.24 -2.30
C GLY A 462 -31.36 6.77 -2.44
N LYS A 463 -31.08 7.90 -1.81
CA LYS A 463 -29.74 8.49 -1.82
C LYS A 463 -29.42 9.22 -0.50
N ILE A 464 -28.15 9.27 -0.18
CA ILE A 464 -27.58 10.16 0.82
C ILE A 464 -27.04 11.38 0.09
N ILE A 465 -27.30 12.56 0.62
CA ILE A 465 -26.79 13.83 0.10
C ILE A 465 -25.97 14.47 1.21
N ALA A 466 -24.72 14.80 0.89
CA ALA A 466 -23.83 15.61 1.74
C ALA A 466 -23.68 16.99 1.09
N GLU A 467 -23.76 18.06 1.90
CA GLU A 467 -23.66 19.43 1.44
C GLU A 467 -22.73 20.25 2.34
N LYS A 468 -21.79 20.98 1.73
CA LYS A 468 -20.91 21.93 2.42
C LYS A 468 -20.61 23.10 1.48
N ASN A 469 -20.81 24.34 1.94
CA ASN A 469 -20.57 25.57 1.18
C ASN A 469 -21.30 25.64 -0.16
N GLY A 470 -22.51 25.06 -0.26
CA GLY A 470 -23.30 25.03 -1.48
C GLY A 470 -22.87 24.00 -2.53
N ILE A 471 -21.86 23.18 -2.23
CA ILE A 471 -21.42 22.04 -3.05
C ILE A 471 -22.04 20.78 -2.47
N THR A 472 -22.69 19.97 -3.34
CA THR A 472 -23.36 18.74 -2.95
C THR A 472 -22.66 17.51 -3.52
N ALA A 473 -22.62 16.43 -2.73
CA ALA A 473 -22.28 15.07 -3.17
C ALA A 473 -23.50 14.17 -2.96
N GLU A 474 -23.76 13.24 -3.88
CA GLU A 474 -24.85 12.28 -3.79
C GLU A 474 -24.30 10.85 -3.82
N LEU A 475 -24.85 9.99 -2.96
CA LEU A 475 -24.54 8.56 -2.91
C LEU A 475 -25.85 7.77 -3.03
N PRO A 476 -26.08 7.08 -4.14
CA PRO A 476 -27.19 6.13 -4.28
C PRO A 476 -27.07 5.03 -3.23
N VAL A 477 -28.18 4.70 -2.57
CA VAL A 477 -28.25 3.67 -1.53
C VAL A 477 -29.38 2.70 -1.83
N SER A 478 -29.14 1.42 -1.62
CA SER A 478 -30.17 0.37 -1.63
C SER A 478 -30.03 -0.48 -0.37
N THR A 479 -31.10 -0.55 0.40
CA THR A 479 -31.17 -1.45 1.55
C THR A 479 -31.74 -2.82 1.15
N ARG A 480 -31.33 -3.89 1.83
CA ARG A 480 -31.70 -5.27 1.55
C ARG A 480 -32.06 -6.01 2.84
N PRO A 481 -32.82 -7.11 2.78
CA PRO A 481 -33.06 -7.96 3.95
C PRO A 481 -31.71 -8.48 4.50
N VAL A 482 -31.59 -8.51 5.80
CA VAL A 482 -30.44 -9.07 6.50
C VAL A 482 -30.73 -10.52 6.92
N GLN A 483 -29.69 -11.34 6.99
CA GLN A 483 -29.73 -12.75 7.40
C GLN A 483 -28.74 -12.97 8.56
N ASP A 484 -28.96 -14.06 9.32
CA ASP A 484 -28.05 -14.56 10.37
C ASP A 484 -27.59 -13.46 11.35
N ILE A 485 -28.56 -12.76 11.94
CA ILE A 485 -28.28 -11.70 12.91
C ILE A 485 -27.77 -12.33 14.21
N HIS A 486 -26.60 -11.92 14.66
CA HIS A 486 -25.98 -12.38 15.90
C HIS A 486 -25.08 -11.31 16.52
N ILE A 487 -24.72 -11.49 17.77
CA ILE A 487 -23.69 -10.67 18.43
C ILE A 487 -22.35 -11.36 18.21
N ALA A 488 -21.32 -10.58 17.86
CA ALA A 488 -19.98 -11.09 17.54
C ALA A 488 -19.30 -11.85 18.70
N ALA A 489 -19.79 -11.69 19.92
CA ALA A 489 -19.27 -12.37 21.10
C ALA A 489 -20.42 -12.94 21.96
N ASP A 490 -20.21 -14.12 22.55
CA ASP A 490 -21.15 -14.71 23.51
C ASP A 490 -21.04 -14.07 24.89
N GLU A 491 -19.88 -13.57 25.25
CA GLU A 491 -19.57 -12.96 26.56
C GLU A 491 -18.57 -11.81 26.39
N ILE A 492 -18.81 -10.71 27.10
CA ILE A 492 -17.91 -9.56 27.17
C ILE A 492 -17.62 -9.16 28.61
N LEU A 493 -16.44 -8.55 28.80
CA LEU A 493 -16.01 -7.92 30.03
C LEU A 493 -15.99 -6.41 29.85
N ILE A 494 -16.69 -5.66 30.67
CA ILE A 494 -16.73 -4.19 30.64
C ILE A 494 -16.37 -3.58 31.99
N ASP A 495 -15.92 -2.33 31.98
CA ASP A 495 -15.69 -1.53 33.17
C ASP A 495 -16.83 -0.54 33.45
N SER A 496 -16.69 0.28 34.52
CA SER A 496 -17.66 1.30 34.89
C SER A 496 -17.41 2.68 34.20
N VAL A 497 -16.33 2.83 33.44
CA VAL A 497 -15.87 4.11 32.93
C VAL A 497 -16.14 4.25 31.44
N ARG A 498 -15.82 3.21 30.66
CA ARG A 498 -15.97 3.20 29.21
C ARG A 498 -17.31 2.66 28.77
N PRO A 499 -18.08 3.39 27.96
CA PRO A 499 -19.25 2.83 27.31
C PRO A 499 -18.80 1.77 26.29
N TYR A 500 -19.56 0.69 26.18
CA TYR A 500 -19.35 -0.36 25.17
C TYR A 500 -20.57 -0.44 24.26
N ARG A 501 -20.36 -0.30 22.93
CA ARG A 501 -21.41 -0.55 21.95
C ARG A 501 -21.43 -2.04 21.60
N ILE A 502 -22.60 -2.67 21.69
CA ILE A 502 -22.75 -4.07 21.30
C ILE A 502 -22.37 -4.24 19.83
N ASN A 503 -21.44 -5.14 19.55
CA ASN A 503 -21.06 -5.51 18.19
C ASN A 503 -22.09 -6.51 17.63
N LEU A 504 -23.08 -5.99 16.90
CA LEU A 504 -24.14 -6.75 16.27
C LEU A 504 -23.82 -6.94 14.79
N GLU A 505 -23.87 -8.16 14.33
CA GLU A 505 -23.52 -8.55 12.99
C GLU A 505 -24.69 -9.26 12.28
N GLY A 506 -24.74 -9.12 10.97
CA GLY A 506 -25.62 -9.88 10.10
C GLY A 506 -25.00 -10.05 8.73
N ASN A 507 -25.52 -10.93 7.90
CA ASN A 507 -24.95 -11.16 6.58
C ASN A 507 -25.95 -10.98 5.45
N ILE A 508 -25.38 -10.76 4.24
CA ILE A 508 -26.07 -10.89 2.96
C ILE A 508 -25.17 -11.76 2.07
N ASN A 509 -25.62 -12.95 1.73
CA ASN A 509 -24.91 -13.89 0.87
C ASN A 509 -23.49 -14.22 1.36
N GLY A 510 -23.27 -14.28 2.67
CA GLY A 510 -21.97 -14.57 3.28
C GLY A 510 -21.10 -13.35 3.57
N GLN A 511 -21.48 -12.17 3.11
CA GLN A 511 -20.79 -10.93 3.47
C GLN A 511 -21.34 -10.40 4.79
N VAL A 512 -20.44 -10.15 5.76
CA VAL A 512 -20.78 -9.67 7.12
C VAL A 512 -20.88 -8.15 7.11
N TYR A 513 -21.91 -7.65 7.82
CA TYR A 513 -22.17 -6.23 8.02
C TYR A 513 -22.39 -5.93 9.49
N THR A 514 -21.91 -4.78 9.94
CA THR A 514 -22.23 -4.25 11.26
C THR A 514 -23.64 -3.70 11.26
N LEU A 515 -24.45 -4.13 12.23
CA LEU A 515 -25.82 -3.67 12.40
C LEU A 515 -25.94 -2.68 13.56
N ASP A 516 -26.97 -1.83 13.53
CA ASP A 516 -27.22 -0.86 14.59
C ASP A 516 -27.92 -1.52 15.79
N PRO A 517 -27.24 -1.69 16.93
CA PRO A 517 -27.88 -2.26 18.10
C PRO A 517 -28.99 -1.37 18.67
N ALA A 518 -29.07 -0.09 18.28
CA ALA A 518 -30.15 0.81 18.68
C ALA A 518 -31.51 0.43 18.09
N ALA A 519 -31.54 -0.36 17.02
CA ALA A 519 -32.80 -0.90 16.46
C ALA A 519 -33.48 -1.97 17.33
N PHE A 520 -32.76 -2.54 18.32
CA PHE A 520 -33.23 -3.59 19.17
C PHE A 520 -33.77 -3.04 20.51
N ALA A 521 -34.84 -3.63 20.99
CA ALA A 521 -35.32 -3.42 22.38
C ALA A 521 -34.52 -4.32 23.31
N TRP A 522 -33.75 -3.74 24.21
CA TRP A 522 -32.85 -4.46 25.12
C TRP A 522 -33.43 -4.63 26.53
N THR A 523 -33.23 -5.79 27.10
CA THR A 523 -33.55 -6.11 28.50
C THR A 523 -32.35 -6.71 29.21
N SER A 524 -32.18 -6.43 30.49
CA SER A 524 -31.12 -6.93 31.35
C SER A 524 -31.70 -7.77 32.49
N SER A 525 -31.12 -8.95 32.76
CA SER A 525 -31.46 -9.78 33.89
C SER A 525 -31.01 -9.21 35.24
N ASN A 526 -30.02 -8.31 35.24
CA ASN A 526 -29.50 -7.62 36.42
C ASN A 526 -29.19 -6.15 36.09
N PRO A 527 -30.20 -5.26 36.14
CA PRO A 527 -30.01 -3.84 35.80
C PRO A 527 -29.13 -3.06 36.79
N SER A 528 -28.84 -3.61 37.98
CA SER A 528 -27.97 -2.95 38.96
C SER A 528 -26.50 -2.97 38.56
N CYS A 529 -26.03 -4.02 37.88
CA CYS A 529 -24.62 -4.10 37.48
C CYS A 529 -24.33 -3.45 36.14
N CYS A 530 -25.30 -3.38 35.20
CA CYS A 530 -25.13 -2.82 33.89
C CYS A 530 -26.37 -2.10 33.37
N ARG A 531 -26.20 -0.85 32.89
CA ARG A 531 -27.23 -0.10 32.17
C ARG A 531 -27.04 -0.28 30.68
N ILE A 532 -28.13 -0.40 29.94
CA ILE A 532 -28.13 -0.42 28.48
C ILE A 532 -29.07 0.67 27.95
N GLU A 533 -28.59 1.43 26.97
CA GLU A 533 -29.33 2.47 26.27
C GLU A 533 -28.93 2.48 24.82
N ASN A 534 -29.87 2.29 23.89
CA ASN A 534 -29.63 2.24 22.45
C ASN A 534 -28.47 1.31 22.04
N GLY A 535 -28.37 0.12 22.68
CA GLY A 535 -27.29 -0.83 22.43
C GLY A 535 -25.93 -0.45 22.98
N ILE A 536 -25.85 0.64 23.77
CA ILE A 536 -24.64 1.07 24.48
C ILE A 536 -24.72 0.63 25.93
N LEU A 537 -23.71 -0.11 26.39
CA LEU A 537 -23.55 -0.62 27.73
C LEU A 537 -22.71 0.30 28.59
N LYS A 538 -23.08 0.41 29.86
CA LYS A 538 -22.28 1.04 30.91
C LYS A 538 -22.30 0.21 32.16
N GLY A 539 -21.14 -0.24 32.64
CA GLY A 539 -20.99 -0.93 33.91
C GLY A 539 -21.29 0.02 35.07
N ILE A 540 -21.89 -0.49 36.12
CA ILE A 540 -22.28 0.26 37.34
C ILE A 540 -21.57 -0.31 38.56
N GLU A 541 -21.70 -1.62 38.79
CA GLU A 541 -21.09 -2.33 39.89
C GLU A 541 -20.65 -3.74 39.46
N ASN A 542 -19.71 -4.33 40.20
CA ASN A 542 -19.23 -5.69 39.91
C ASN A 542 -20.40 -6.68 39.89
N GLY A 543 -20.43 -7.52 38.85
CA GLY A 543 -21.46 -8.54 38.70
C GLY A 543 -21.62 -9.07 37.31
N GLU A 544 -22.59 -9.92 37.11
CA GLU A 544 -22.93 -10.50 35.83
C GLU A 544 -24.40 -10.21 35.46
N THR A 545 -24.64 -10.04 34.16
CA THR A 545 -25.99 -9.94 33.62
C THR A 545 -26.10 -10.64 32.29
N SER A 546 -27.26 -11.16 31.94
CA SER A 546 -27.63 -11.61 30.62
C SER A 546 -28.50 -10.53 29.98
N LEU A 547 -28.08 -10.06 28.81
CA LEU A 547 -28.83 -9.13 27.98
C LEU A 547 -29.58 -9.90 26.91
N VAL A 548 -30.79 -9.46 26.61
CA VAL A 548 -31.60 -9.98 25.51
C VAL A 548 -32.06 -8.79 24.67
N GLY A 549 -31.70 -8.77 23.42
CA GLY A 549 -32.18 -7.81 22.41
C GLY A 549 -33.25 -8.43 21.54
N THR A 550 -34.35 -7.71 21.30
CA THR A 550 -35.47 -8.16 20.46
C THR A 550 -35.79 -7.14 19.37
N LEU A 551 -35.96 -7.61 18.14
CA LEU A 551 -36.44 -6.83 17.00
C LEU A 551 -37.45 -7.72 16.25
N ASP A 552 -38.73 -7.37 16.28
CA ASP A 552 -39.84 -8.22 15.77
C ASP A 552 -39.76 -9.66 16.31
N THR A 553 -39.44 -10.63 15.47
CA THR A 553 -39.30 -12.06 15.80
C THR A 553 -37.86 -12.47 16.08
N ILE A 554 -36.89 -11.57 15.91
CA ILE A 554 -35.46 -11.83 16.06
C ILE A 554 -35.08 -11.60 17.53
N THR A 555 -34.32 -12.54 18.08
CA THR A 555 -33.81 -12.44 19.45
C THR A 555 -32.33 -12.76 19.48
N VAL A 556 -31.54 -11.89 20.10
CA VAL A 556 -30.09 -12.06 20.32
C VAL A 556 -29.77 -11.98 21.80
N GLY A 557 -28.73 -12.68 22.23
CA GLY A 557 -28.33 -12.74 23.66
C GLY A 557 -26.85 -12.44 23.85
N LEU A 558 -26.51 -11.79 24.98
CA LEU A 558 -25.12 -11.47 25.34
C LEU A 558 -24.97 -11.61 26.87
N LYS A 559 -23.93 -12.34 27.29
CA LYS A 559 -23.50 -12.35 28.68
C LYS A 559 -22.52 -11.20 28.91
N VAL A 560 -22.76 -10.39 29.94
CA VAL A 560 -21.90 -9.25 30.30
C VAL A 560 -21.39 -9.46 31.73
N ILE A 561 -20.06 -9.36 31.88
CA ILE A 561 -19.37 -9.31 33.15
C ILE A 561 -18.89 -7.87 33.36
N VAL A 562 -19.19 -7.29 34.51
CA VAL A 562 -18.73 -5.95 34.88
C VAL A 562 -17.64 -6.09 35.95
N GLU A 563 -16.48 -5.54 35.67
CA GLU A 563 -15.36 -5.38 36.62
C GLU A 563 -15.07 -3.89 36.79
N VAL A 564 -15.42 -3.37 37.99
CA VAL A 564 -15.01 -2.00 38.37
C VAL A 564 -13.59 -2.04 38.82
N THR A 565 -12.69 -1.45 38.04
CA THR A 565 -11.26 -1.47 38.26
C THR A 565 -10.81 -0.33 39.19
N PRO A 566 -9.73 -0.52 40.00
CA PRO A 566 -9.09 0.59 40.69
C PRO A 566 -8.36 1.50 39.70
N GLU A 567 -8.06 2.73 40.09
CA GLU A 567 -7.30 3.68 39.26
C GLU A 567 -5.91 3.12 38.86
N THR A 568 -5.30 2.40 39.77
CA THR A 568 -3.99 1.75 39.56
C THR A 568 -4.00 0.37 40.18
N LEU A 569 -3.29 -0.56 39.53
CA LEU A 569 -3.08 -1.91 40.03
C LEU A 569 -1.60 -2.28 39.90
N VAL A 570 -0.93 -2.57 41.03
CA VAL A 570 0.43 -3.12 41.03
C VAL A 570 0.33 -4.60 40.76
N HIS A 571 0.84 -5.05 39.62
CA HIS A 571 0.88 -6.45 39.23
C HIS A 571 2.08 -7.18 39.84
N GLU A 572 3.23 -6.49 39.96
CA GLU A 572 4.43 -7.04 40.54
C GLU A 572 5.23 -5.93 41.25
N ASN A 573 5.64 -6.17 42.47
CA ASN A 573 6.54 -5.32 43.22
C ASN A 573 7.89 -6.03 43.53
N PHE A 574 8.02 -7.25 43.00
CA PHE A 574 9.22 -8.10 43.18
C PHE A 574 9.57 -8.45 44.64
N SER A 575 8.63 -8.36 45.57
CA SER A 575 8.87 -8.73 46.98
C SER A 575 8.92 -10.23 47.21
N ASP A 576 8.25 -11.01 46.37
CA ASP A 576 8.29 -12.48 46.37
C ASP A 576 8.92 -13.00 45.10
N LEU A 577 10.16 -13.48 45.20
CA LEU A 577 10.92 -14.05 44.09
C LEU A 577 10.93 -15.58 44.10
N SER A 578 10.16 -16.25 44.96
CA SER A 578 10.03 -17.69 44.94
C SER A 578 9.49 -18.19 43.60
N ASP A 579 10.24 -19.12 42.99
CA ASP A 579 9.92 -19.72 41.70
C ASP A 579 9.61 -18.70 40.58
N PHE A 580 10.27 -17.51 40.63
CA PHE A 580 10.05 -16.46 39.64
C PHE A 580 10.49 -16.94 38.25
N PRO A 581 9.59 -16.98 37.23
CA PRO A 581 9.89 -17.53 35.90
C PRO A 581 10.92 -16.68 35.16
N LEU A 582 12.02 -17.30 34.75
CA LEU A 582 13.11 -16.71 33.99
C LEU A 582 13.49 -17.62 32.82
N PHE A 583 13.78 -17.05 31.68
CA PHE A 583 14.27 -17.77 30.50
C PHE A 583 15.32 -16.96 29.74
N SER A 584 16.28 -17.63 29.12
CA SER A 584 17.29 -17.00 28.27
C SER A 584 17.70 -17.89 27.10
N THR A 585 17.94 -17.28 25.96
CA THR A 585 18.55 -17.96 24.79
C THR A 585 20.08 -17.88 24.80
N VAL A 586 20.69 -17.06 25.67
CA VAL A 586 22.11 -16.71 25.57
C VAL A 586 22.82 -16.63 26.92
N SER A 587 22.13 -16.87 28.03
CA SER A 587 22.72 -16.82 29.38
C SER A 587 22.52 -18.12 30.14
N ASN A 588 23.56 -18.56 30.89
CA ASN A 588 23.47 -19.67 31.82
C ASN A 588 23.50 -19.18 33.27
N THR A 589 23.69 -17.88 33.47
CA THR A 589 23.83 -17.24 34.79
C THR A 589 22.63 -16.38 35.16
N LEU A 590 21.56 -16.45 34.36
CA LEU A 590 20.35 -15.67 34.56
C LEU A 590 19.74 -15.93 35.94
N SER A 591 19.59 -14.87 36.72
CA SER A 591 19.05 -14.89 38.08
C SER A 591 18.28 -13.62 38.40
N ILE A 592 17.42 -13.69 39.40
CA ILE A 592 16.75 -12.54 40.01
C ILE A 592 16.88 -12.66 41.52
N SER A 593 17.27 -11.57 42.20
CA SER A 593 17.53 -11.56 43.64
C SER A 593 17.29 -10.18 44.26
N HIS A 594 17.31 -10.11 45.59
CA HIS A 594 17.27 -8.84 46.35
C HIS A 594 18.67 -8.34 46.76
N GLU A 595 19.73 -9.07 46.44
CA GLU A 595 21.05 -8.94 47.10
C GLU A 595 21.79 -7.62 46.78
N GLU A 596 21.45 -6.93 45.72
CA GLU A 596 22.13 -5.70 45.27
C GLU A 596 21.25 -4.44 45.25
N LEU A 597 20.12 -4.46 45.92
CA LEU A 597 19.27 -3.26 45.99
C LEU A 597 19.99 -2.15 46.80
N PRO A 598 19.97 -0.88 46.30
CA PRO A 598 20.47 0.24 47.05
C PRO A 598 19.83 0.33 48.45
N THR A 599 20.62 0.54 49.47
CA THR A 599 20.15 0.70 50.87
C THR A 599 19.09 1.81 50.93
N GLY A 600 17.87 1.47 51.36
CA GLY A 600 16.74 2.41 51.44
C GLY A 600 15.73 2.32 50.30
N SER A 601 15.88 1.44 49.33
CA SER A 601 14.85 1.10 48.34
C SER A 601 13.86 0.12 48.97
N PRO A 602 12.60 0.52 49.20
CA PRO A 602 11.58 -0.47 49.50
C PRO A 602 11.28 -1.26 48.23
N ASP A 603 11.03 -2.52 48.37
CA ASP A 603 10.56 -3.42 47.31
C ASP A 603 11.27 -3.31 45.96
N GLY A 604 11.63 -4.41 45.37
CA GLY A 604 12.31 -4.49 44.07
C GLY A 604 13.25 -5.69 44.00
N ALA A 605 13.75 -5.95 42.82
CA ALA A 605 14.69 -7.03 42.57
C ALA A 605 15.76 -6.62 41.55
N VAL A 606 16.81 -7.43 41.46
CA VAL A 606 17.87 -7.25 40.46
C VAL A 606 17.87 -8.46 39.54
N LEU A 607 17.63 -8.21 38.26
CA LEU A 607 17.84 -9.19 37.20
C LEU A 607 19.29 -9.13 36.76
N GLN A 608 19.98 -10.28 36.82
CA GLN A 608 21.41 -10.38 36.51
C GLN A 608 21.68 -11.51 35.54
N PHE A 609 22.55 -11.28 34.56
CA PHE A 609 22.95 -12.29 33.58
C PHE A 609 24.28 -11.96 32.88
N ASP A 610 24.94 -13.01 32.38
CA ASP A 610 26.01 -12.91 31.39
C ASP A 610 25.47 -13.26 30.00
N GLN A 611 25.77 -12.42 29.01
CA GLN A 611 25.38 -12.70 27.63
C GLN A 611 26.48 -13.42 26.87
N LYS A 612 26.19 -14.58 26.30
CA LYS A 612 27.02 -15.27 25.30
C LYS A 612 26.56 -14.91 23.90
N THR A 613 27.48 -15.01 22.94
CA THR A 613 27.13 -14.82 21.51
C THR A 613 26.07 -15.84 21.08
N GLY A 614 25.03 -15.36 20.44
CA GLY A 614 23.90 -16.16 19.97
C GLY A 614 23.10 -15.48 18.87
N ARG A 615 22.31 -16.28 18.14
CA ARG A 615 21.34 -15.78 17.15
C ARG A 615 20.04 -15.41 17.87
N ASN A 616 19.54 -14.19 17.66
CA ASN A 616 18.36 -13.64 18.35
C ASN A 616 18.48 -13.71 19.89
N PRO A 617 19.44 -13.01 20.50
CA PRO A 617 19.68 -13.08 21.93
C PRO A 617 18.60 -12.34 22.73
N TYR A 618 18.02 -12.97 23.75
CA TYR A 618 17.14 -12.32 24.72
C TYR A 618 17.15 -13.01 26.08
N VAL A 619 16.70 -12.27 27.09
CA VAL A 619 16.29 -12.76 28.39
C VAL A 619 14.84 -12.38 28.65
N GLU A 620 14.12 -13.21 29.37
CA GLU A 620 12.68 -13.08 29.59
C GLU A 620 12.32 -13.33 31.04
N MET A 621 11.33 -12.59 31.54
CA MET A 621 10.81 -12.74 32.89
C MET A 621 9.29 -12.51 32.91
N GLY A 622 8.59 -13.07 33.89
CA GLY A 622 7.18 -12.79 34.14
C GLY A 622 6.41 -13.97 34.70
N LYS A 623 5.31 -13.68 35.42
CA LYS A 623 4.42 -14.64 36.09
C LYS A 623 3.04 -14.75 35.40
N SER A 624 2.85 -14.29 34.19
CA SER A 624 1.55 -14.23 33.50
C SER A 624 0.53 -13.36 34.27
N TYR A 625 0.61 -12.04 34.04
CA TYR A 625 -0.23 -11.08 34.75
C TYR A 625 -1.53 -10.82 33.96
N ARG A 626 -2.67 -11.21 34.51
CA ARG A 626 -3.98 -10.92 33.93
C ARG A 626 -4.31 -9.43 34.08
N LEU A 627 -4.62 -8.76 32.98
CA LEU A 627 -5.11 -7.39 32.96
C LEU A 627 -6.63 -7.40 33.13
N TYR A 628 -7.12 -6.68 34.16
CA TYR A 628 -8.55 -6.46 34.30
C TYR A 628 -9.01 -5.49 33.24
N SER A 629 -10.20 -5.67 32.65
CA SER A 629 -10.79 -4.71 31.71
C SER A 629 -9.76 -4.09 30.76
N LEU A 630 -9.98 -2.87 30.26
CA LEU A 630 -9.06 -2.18 29.33
C LEU A 630 -8.25 -1.12 30.09
N PRO A 631 -6.96 -1.34 30.39
CA PRO A 631 -6.12 -0.32 31.00
C PRO A 631 -5.79 0.83 30.03
N ASP A 632 -5.50 2.02 30.55
CA ASP A 632 -4.94 3.13 29.76
C ASP A 632 -3.48 2.87 29.41
N SER A 633 -2.73 2.33 30.38
CA SER A 633 -1.31 2.02 30.19
C SER A 633 -0.83 0.98 31.20
N ILE A 634 0.31 0.39 30.86
CA ILE A 634 1.12 -0.40 31.79
C ILE A 634 2.50 0.24 31.89
N SER A 635 3.11 0.22 33.08
CA SER A 635 4.43 0.75 33.32
C SER A 635 5.34 -0.27 34.01
N LEU A 636 6.62 -0.24 33.66
CA LEU A 636 7.70 -0.96 34.33
C LEU A 636 8.75 0.04 34.82
N GLN A 637 9.04 0.02 36.13
CA GLN A 637 10.12 0.80 36.69
C GLN A 637 11.41 -0.04 36.73
N LEU A 638 12.49 0.53 36.16
CA LEU A 638 13.80 -0.11 36.13
C LEU A 638 14.94 0.91 36.16
N ASN A 639 16.16 0.42 36.43
CA ASN A 639 17.38 1.22 36.29
C ASN A 639 18.30 0.59 35.25
N LEU A 640 18.81 1.39 34.32
CA LEU A 640 19.72 0.95 33.28
C LEU A 640 21.12 1.57 33.48
N SER A 641 22.12 0.74 33.71
CA SER A 641 23.52 1.11 33.60
C SER A 641 23.90 1.38 32.14
N LYS A 642 25.09 1.93 31.88
CA LYS A 642 25.58 2.07 30.48
C LYS A 642 25.75 0.72 29.82
N GLU A 643 26.18 -0.29 30.56
CA GLU A 643 26.37 -1.67 30.10
C GLU A 643 25.04 -2.31 29.73
N ALA A 644 24.04 -2.17 30.60
CA ALA A 644 22.69 -2.67 30.36
C ALA A 644 22.02 -1.98 29.14
N LEU A 645 22.14 -0.65 29.06
CA LEU A 645 21.62 0.12 27.92
C LEU A 645 22.28 -0.30 26.59
N ALA A 646 23.61 -0.49 26.60
CA ALA A 646 24.34 -0.95 25.41
C ALA A 646 24.00 -2.41 25.03
N ALA A 647 23.59 -3.21 25.99
CA ALA A 647 23.20 -4.61 25.78
C ALA A 647 21.78 -4.73 25.20
N ILE A 648 20.85 -3.89 25.61
CA ILE A 648 19.45 -3.98 25.25
C ILE A 648 19.21 -3.32 23.87
N LYS A 649 18.60 -4.08 22.97
CA LYS A 649 18.12 -3.58 21.69
C LYS A 649 16.72 -2.95 21.84
N HIS A 650 15.82 -3.66 22.48
CA HIS A 650 14.51 -3.20 22.89
C HIS A 650 13.95 -4.09 24.02
N ILE A 651 12.96 -3.55 24.73
CA ILE A 651 12.18 -4.29 25.74
C ILE A 651 10.81 -4.55 25.15
N ARG A 652 10.38 -5.81 25.15
CA ARG A 652 9.11 -6.26 24.54
C ARG A 652 8.20 -6.83 25.61
N PHE A 653 6.90 -6.49 25.48
CA PHE A 653 5.84 -7.02 26.32
C PHE A 653 5.02 -8.03 25.49
N ASP A 654 4.94 -9.27 25.93
CA ASP A 654 4.25 -10.34 25.22
C ASP A 654 2.85 -10.53 25.82
N PHE A 655 1.80 -10.12 25.06
CA PHE A 655 0.41 -10.27 25.47
C PHE A 655 -0.27 -11.43 24.75
N THR A 656 -1.23 -12.08 25.43
CA THR A 656 -2.10 -13.10 24.87
C THR A 656 -3.57 -12.73 25.09
N HIS A 657 -4.44 -13.22 24.19
CA HIS A 657 -5.89 -13.15 24.36
C HIS A 657 -6.38 -13.96 25.57
N LYS A 658 -7.63 -13.73 25.98
CA LYS A 658 -8.33 -14.56 26.96
C LYS A 658 -8.36 -16.06 26.61
N ASN A 659 -8.20 -16.43 25.35
CA ASN A 659 -8.14 -17.83 24.89
C ASN A 659 -6.69 -18.36 24.72
N GLY A 660 -5.68 -17.62 25.19
CA GLY A 660 -4.28 -18.04 25.21
C GLY A 660 -3.51 -17.90 23.89
N LYS A 661 -4.10 -17.33 22.83
CA LYS A 661 -3.37 -17.06 21.58
C LYS A 661 -2.52 -15.81 21.73
N SER A 662 -1.29 -15.84 21.20
CA SER A 662 -0.42 -14.67 21.11
C SER A 662 -1.13 -13.57 20.32
N TYR A 663 -1.17 -12.38 20.91
CA TYR A 663 -1.96 -11.29 20.37
C TYR A 663 -1.10 -10.11 19.93
N TRP A 664 -0.22 -9.64 20.82
CA TRP A 664 0.47 -8.39 20.62
C TRP A 664 1.80 -8.34 21.34
N GLN A 665 2.80 -7.77 20.71
CA GLN A 665 4.19 -7.76 21.19
C GLN A 665 4.81 -6.36 21.03
N PRO A 666 4.32 -5.35 21.78
CA PRO A 666 4.87 -4.01 21.68
C PRO A 666 6.31 -3.92 22.18
N GLU A 667 7.10 -3.09 21.51
CA GLU A 667 8.51 -2.89 21.76
C GLU A 667 8.80 -1.48 22.26
N TYR A 668 9.69 -1.36 23.24
CA TYR A 668 10.20 -0.09 23.73
C TYR A 668 11.74 -0.06 23.57
N ILE A 669 12.26 0.99 22.93
CA ILE A 669 13.69 1.18 22.74
C ILE A 669 14.19 2.17 23.82
N PRO A 670 14.98 1.72 24.82
CA PRO A 670 15.51 2.62 25.83
C PRO A 670 16.57 3.56 25.23
N SER A 671 16.55 4.83 25.64
CA SER A 671 17.50 5.86 25.17
C SER A 671 18.46 6.37 26.23
N ASP A 672 18.13 6.17 27.51
CA ASP A 672 18.83 6.80 28.61
C ASP A 672 19.30 5.79 29.68
N THR A 673 20.27 6.18 30.48
CA THR A 673 20.74 5.45 31.68
C THR A 673 20.07 5.98 32.95
N GLY A 674 20.12 5.21 34.03
CA GLY A 674 19.57 5.56 35.32
C GLY A 674 18.16 5.05 35.56
N ASP A 675 17.49 5.63 36.57
CA ASP A 675 16.11 5.27 36.92
C ASP A 675 15.14 5.72 35.82
N GLN A 676 14.35 4.79 35.32
CA GLN A 676 13.38 5.01 34.27
C GLN A 676 12.04 4.35 34.61
N THR A 677 10.97 4.97 34.11
CA THR A 677 9.65 4.37 34.06
C THR A 677 9.26 4.19 32.60
N ILE A 678 9.33 2.95 32.12
CA ILE A 678 8.83 2.61 30.80
C ILE A 678 7.32 2.59 30.86
N VAL A 679 6.64 3.39 30.02
CA VAL A 679 5.18 3.44 29.94
C VAL A 679 4.74 3.00 28.57
N TRP A 680 3.90 1.98 28.54
CA TRP A 680 3.21 1.57 27.33
C TRP A 680 1.75 1.97 27.42
N ALA A 681 1.34 2.93 26.56
CA ALA A 681 -0.04 3.41 26.51
C ALA A 681 -0.81 2.67 25.41
N PHE A 682 -1.91 2.03 25.76
CA PHE A 682 -2.75 1.28 24.81
C PHE A 682 -3.41 2.18 23.77
N SER A 683 -3.69 3.45 24.10
CA SER A 683 -4.36 4.40 23.20
C SER A 683 -3.43 5.15 22.22
N LYS A 684 -2.13 5.22 22.48
CA LYS A 684 -1.20 6.08 21.70
C LYS A 684 -0.79 5.54 20.34
N ASN A 685 -0.98 4.26 20.06
CA ASN A 685 -0.47 3.62 18.85
C ASN A 685 -1.53 3.28 17.81
N GLY A 686 -2.71 3.89 17.90
CA GLY A 686 -3.79 3.68 16.92
C GLY A 686 -4.35 2.26 16.89
N ILE A 687 -4.00 1.41 17.85
CA ILE A 687 -4.49 0.06 17.96
C ILE A 687 -5.75 0.11 18.82
N ALA A 688 -6.91 0.01 18.19
CA ALA A 688 -8.16 -0.27 18.88
C ALA A 688 -8.13 -1.74 19.32
N PHE A 689 -8.09 -1.99 20.63
CA PHE A 689 -8.27 -3.34 21.15
C PHE A 689 -9.77 -3.63 21.24
N PRO A 690 -10.29 -4.65 20.54
CA PRO A 690 -11.65 -5.07 20.73
C PRO A 690 -11.86 -5.48 22.19
N THR A 691 -12.94 -5.00 22.78
CA THR A 691 -13.27 -5.33 24.19
C THR A 691 -13.46 -6.83 24.38
N GLU A 692 -13.86 -7.53 23.33
CA GLU A 692 -14.03 -8.98 23.25
C GLU A 692 -12.75 -9.79 23.49
N ASP A 693 -11.59 -9.19 23.25
CA ASP A 693 -10.29 -9.83 23.47
C ASP A 693 -9.85 -9.84 24.94
N PHE A 694 -10.50 -9.04 25.79
CA PHE A 694 -10.17 -8.93 27.20
C PHE A 694 -10.84 -10.02 28.05
N PRO A 695 -10.22 -10.41 29.15
CA PRO A 695 -8.95 -9.88 29.69
C PRO A 695 -7.73 -10.35 28.88
N LEU A 696 -6.82 -9.44 28.60
CA LEU A 696 -5.49 -9.79 28.12
C LEU A 696 -4.63 -10.31 29.27
N THR A 697 -3.67 -11.17 28.97
CA THR A 697 -2.62 -11.58 29.88
C THR A 697 -1.27 -11.09 29.38
N LEU A 698 -0.52 -10.37 30.21
CA LEU A 698 0.89 -10.11 29.97
C LEU A 698 1.68 -11.35 30.39
N GLU A 699 2.08 -12.17 29.42
CA GLU A 699 2.76 -13.44 29.68
C GLU A 699 4.20 -13.25 30.08
N ALA A 700 4.89 -12.31 29.44
CA ALA A 700 6.30 -12.08 29.68
C ALA A 700 6.75 -10.66 29.33
N ILE A 701 7.82 -10.24 29.99
CA ILE A 701 8.63 -9.08 29.63
C ILE A 701 9.97 -9.60 29.10
N ARG A 702 10.29 -9.25 27.86
CA ARG A 702 11.46 -9.75 27.17
C ARG A 702 12.45 -8.64 26.88
N PHE A 703 13.67 -8.78 27.37
CA PHE A 703 14.81 -7.92 27.04
C PHE A 703 15.52 -8.53 25.84
N VAL A 704 15.25 -8.00 24.66
CA VAL A 704 15.93 -8.39 23.42
C VAL A 704 17.27 -7.69 23.36
N LEU A 705 18.34 -8.44 23.10
CA LEU A 705 19.71 -7.96 23.25
C LEU A 705 20.37 -7.70 21.90
N ASN A 706 21.29 -6.74 21.89
CA ASN A 706 22.21 -6.55 20.77
C ASN A 706 23.18 -7.74 20.68
N PRO A 707 23.58 -8.19 19.47
CA PRO A 707 24.57 -9.25 19.33
C PRO A 707 25.86 -8.93 20.09
N GLY A 708 26.49 -9.94 20.64
CA GLY A 708 27.77 -9.80 21.35
C GLY A 708 27.90 -10.72 22.55
N SER A 709 29.04 -10.66 23.23
CA SER A 709 29.31 -11.32 24.50
C SER A 709 29.57 -10.25 25.54
N ARG A 710 28.91 -10.32 26.70
CA ARG A 710 29.00 -9.36 27.80
C ARG A 710 28.90 -10.10 29.12
N SER A 711 29.58 -9.60 30.14
CA SER A 711 29.50 -10.12 31.49
C SER A 711 28.79 -9.13 32.41
N GLU A 712 28.22 -9.65 33.49
CA GLU A 712 27.68 -8.90 34.62
C GLU A 712 26.67 -7.80 34.25
N ILE A 713 25.71 -8.12 33.34
CA ILE A 713 24.60 -7.22 33.05
C ILE A 713 23.64 -7.29 34.24
N THR A 714 23.36 -6.13 34.82
CA THR A 714 22.51 -5.97 35.99
C THR A 714 21.41 -4.96 35.70
N ILE A 715 20.14 -5.33 35.94
CA ILE A 715 18.96 -4.50 35.71
C ILE A 715 18.11 -4.49 36.99
N PRO A 716 18.23 -3.46 37.84
CA PRO A 716 17.31 -3.26 38.95
C PRO A 716 15.89 -3.00 38.47
N LEU A 717 14.94 -3.71 39.06
CA LEU A 717 13.51 -3.66 38.77
C LEU A 717 12.76 -3.27 40.04
N ARG A 718 11.68 -2.46 39.93
CA ARG A 718 10.95 -2.01 41.12
C ARG A 718 9.46 -2.33 41.10
N GLU A 719 8.75 -1.94 40.04
CA GLU A 719 7.31 -2.07 39.98
C GLU A 719 6.82 -2.29 38.56
N LEU A 720 5.91 -3.26 38.38
CA LEU A 720 5.08 -3.41 37.20
C LEU A 720 3.65 -3.04 37.57
N LYS A 721 3.10 -2.02 36.90
CA LYS A 721 1.85 -1.39 37.29
C LYS A 721 0.94 -1.10 36.10
N ALA A 722 -0.34 -1.38 36.22
CA ALA A 722 -1.35 -0.95 35.26
C ALA A 722 -2.11 0.26 35.79
N TYR A 723 -2.47 1.17 34.86
CA TYR A 723 -3.28 2.35 35.10
C TYR A 723 -4.60 2.19 34.38
N TYR A 724 -5.69 2.43 35.08
CA TYR A 724 -7.04 2.32 34.55
C TYR A 724 -7.70 3.70 34.51
N PRO A 725 -8.61 3.96 33.56
CA PRO A 725 -9.25 5.27 33.47
C PRO A 725 -10.18 5.51 34.66
N VAL A 726 -10.11 6.70 35.22
CA VAL A 726 -10.97 7.17 36.33
C VAL A 726 -12.22 7.87 35.81
N LYS A 727 -12.11 8.45 34.58
CA LYS A 727 -13.21 9.12 33.88
C LYS A 727 -13.16 8.73 32.41
N ALA A 728 -14.33 8.66 31.76
CA ALA A 728 -14.38 8.47 30.31
C ALA A 728 -13.51 9.54 29.63
N ASN A 729 -12.46 9.10 28.92
CA ASN A 729 -11.65 10.01 28.14
C ASN A 729 -12.50 10.57 26.99
N SER A 730 -12.52 11.88 26.82
CA SER A 730 -13.22 12.56 25.72
C SER A 730 -12.76 12.07 24.32
N ALA A 731 -11.56 11.48 24.21
CA ALA A 731 -11.06 10.88 22.98
C ALA A 731 -11.81 9.60 22.58
N ILE A 732 -12.42 8.87 23.53
CA ILE A 732 -13.23 7.69 23.23
C ILE A 732 -14.65 8.10 22.83
N ASN A 733 -15.11 9.27 23.28
CA ASN A 733 -16.40 9.84 22.84
C ASN A 733 -16.42 10.16 21.34
N ASN A 734 -15.26 10.37 20.69
CA ASN A 734 -15.18 10.62 19.24
C ASN A 734 -15.27 9.38 18.37
N VAL A 735 -15.18 8.19 18.95
CA VAL A 735 -15.37 6.92 18.22
C VAL A 735 -16.84 6.44 18.30
N TYR A 736 -17.64 6.96 19.27
CA TYR A 736 -18.98 6.48 19.58
C TYR A 736 -20.06 7.57 19.72
N THR A 737 -19.74 8.84 19.39
CA THR A 737 -20.75 9.91 19.30
C THR A 737 -20.84 10.47 17.86
#